data_f9046b90f1d3abe25d45371e024bbfb7
#
_entry.id   f9046b90f1d3abe25d45371e024bbfb7
#
_cell.length_a   1.000
_cell.length_b   1.000
_cell.length_c   1.000
_cell.angle_alpha   90.00
_cell.angle_beta   90.00
_cell.angle_gamma   90.00
#
_symmetry.space_group_name_H-M   'P 1'
#
loop_
_entity.id
_entity.type
_entity.pdbx_description
1 polymer ?
#
loop_
_entity_poly.entity_id
_entity_poly.type
_entity_poly.pdbx_seq_one_letter_code
_entity_poly.pdbx_strand_id
1 'polypeptide(L)'
;MVKAIFVKKQSAMKLRILSISLFLIFVINPLRSQTAAVDSSILQMAEWVKALNTFGRFNPQEKVYLHFDNTGYYLGETIWFKAYVVSAPQLRPTEMSKVLYVELLTPEGRVVETKKLKIVDGQCHGEFLLTDGTLVGGFYEVRAYTRVMLNWGDDVVFSRVFPVFDTPKREGEYEMEMTERARSKALPEYREKSPKTNVLDLAFFPEGGEMVAGLPSVVAFKATGKDGQGCDVKGVVRDKAGNLITEFVSEHRGMGKFLLIPDAATDYEALVVYGGKEYKYFLPKARKQGYAMTVSNLRKDKLQVQLQRTADVPGEIVGVTVMCRGIAYAFDVADMRSKTSARLQFAKSEIPSGVMQVTLFNARGEVLSERLAFHYSGRHIGITVDSVKPLYKPFEEINLGFKVRDGQGVPCSRSFSLAVRDYDSEVPSFYQSNILTNLLLESDLRGYIEDVPYYFETDDAVHRNALDLLMLVQGWRRYEWRQMSGVEPFSPLHHVEEGILVKGQVLRYRLSGSRPEPGVDVSVWLYSPEFNSSGSVKTDDDGRFVFLSDSDVWGRCDMILRTQSPDKNGKMKDRDLLIELDRVFSPKAAAYFSGETSLPDSNLNRITYVAETFDEAVKEEKHLSMSEKVHDLDEVSVTAQQRGLTDRPTIIYNVSDEEDKLIDTHDTDYADGIPALLERINPYFAIKSDDGEDIVCTYKNRPVKFVFYDASQYMGDWADAAMLAGLDMPVEGRLMQQSVGDEEEGISMSGDSAKNEPSIRDISNHEVKKIEIVEMMNAVLIKLYGYPYAEQRKERKGMRMTTLQGYSVPQEFYHIDYGRGALPDRRDFRRTLYWNPSVPVGTDGRAFVSFYNSNSPHRLSISAETLSSDGVPGMLVP
;
A
#
# COMPACT_ATOMS: atom_id res chain seq x y z
N MET A 1 -28.65 10.72 32.86
CA MET A 1 -28.23 9.31 33.01
C MET A 1 -26.94 8.98 32.27
N VAL A 2 -26.63 9.60 31.15
CA VAL A 2 -25.38 9.37 30.35
C VAL A 2 -24.10 9.88 31.04
N LYS A 3 -24.15 10.97 31.81
CA LYS A 3 -22.98 11.48 32.55
C LYS A 3 -22.52 10.62 33.73
N ALA A 4 -23.41 9.80 34.33
CA ALA A 4 -23.05 8.92 35.44
C ALA A 4 -22.32 7.64 35.04
N ILE A 5 -22.48 7.19 33.79
CA ILE A 5 -21.80 6.01 33.22
C ILE A 5 -20.37 6.34 32.81
N PHE A 6 -20.13 7.58 32.36
CA PHE A 6 -18.77 8.02 31.96
C PHE A 6 -17.82 8.18 33.15
N VAL A 7 -18.34 8.65 34.29
CA VAL A 7 -17.56 8.83 35.53
C VAL A 7 -17.21 7.48 36.15
N LYS A 8 -18.09 6.46 36.06
CA LYS A 8 -17.79 5.11 36.56
C LYS A 8 -16.76 4.36 35.74
N LYS A 9 -16.69 4.57 34.42
CA LYS A 9 -15.64 3.98 33.55
C LYS A 9 -14.27 4.65 33.76
N GLN A 10 -14.23 5.95 34.00
CA GLN A 10 -12.97 6.63 34.33
C GLN A 10 -12.42 6.25 35.71
N SER A 11 -13.28 5.96 36.71
CA SER A 11 -12.80 5.51 38.01
C SER A 11 -12.27 4.07 38.00
N ALA A 12 -12.86 3.17 37.19
CA ALA A 12 -12.34 1.81 37.03
C ALA A 12 -11.02 1.78 36.24
N MET A 13 -10.82 2.71 35.29
CA MET A 13 -9.56 2.85 34.55
C MET A 13 -8.48 3.54 35.40
N LYS A 14 -8.84 4.48 36.29
CA LYS A 14 -7.92 5.06 37.30
C LYS A 14 -7.50 4.05 38.35
N LEU A 15 -8.37 3.10 38.76
CA LEU A 15 -8.04 2.04 39.70
C LEU A 15 -7.07 0.99 39.06
N ARG A 16 -7.15 0.71 37.80
CA ARG A 16 -6.19 -0.17 37.11
C ARG A 16 -4.84 0.49 36.85
N ILE A 17 -4.79 1.81 36.66
CA ILE A 17 -3.54 2.58 36.52
C ILE A 17 -2.85 2.73 37.91
N LEU A 18 -3.62 2.83 39.01
CA LEU A 18 -3.09 2.79 40.36
C LEU A 18 -2.54 1.39 40.73
N SER A 19 -3.12 0.30 40.19
CA SER A 19 -2.61 -1.04 40.44
C SER A 19 -1.28 -1.32 39.74
N ILE A 20 -1.01 -0.74 38.57
CA ILE A 20 0.31 -0.87 37.88
C ILE A 20 1.37 -0.02 38.61
N SER A 21 1.01 1.14 39.12
CA SER A 21 1.90 1.95 39.99
C SER A 21 2.09 1.32 41.40
N LEU A 22 1.10 0.57 41.92
CA LEU A 22 1.19 -0.18 43.18
C LEU A 22 1.82 -1.58 42.96
N PHE A 23 1.73 -2.18 41.77
CA PHE A 23 2.37 -3.46 41.50
C PHE A 23 3.90 -3.37 41.42
N LEU A 24 4.45 -2.21 41.09
CA LEU A 24 5.90 -1.92 41.27
C LEU A 24 6.31 -1.80 42.75
N ILE A 25 5.36 -1.68 43.65
CA ILE A 25 5.61 -1.55 45.09
C ILE A 25 5.32 -2.87 45.86
N PHE A 26 4.57 -3.84 45.29
CA PHE A 26 4.09 -5.03 46.02
C PHE A 26 4.68 -6.39 45.61
N VAL A 27 5.67 -6.46 44.73
CA VAL A 27 6.48 -7.69 44.56
C VAL A 27 7.76 -7.67 45.43
N ILE A 28 7.84 -6.78 46.40
CA ILE A 28 8.83 -6.86 47.47
C ILE A 28 8.18 -7.59 48.64
N ASN A 29 8.55 -8.88 48.80
CA ASN A 29 8.17 -9.71 49.93
C ASN A 29 8.26 -8.96 51.27
N PRO A 30 7.22 -8.97 52.14
CA PRO A 30 7.29 -8.33 53.46
C PRO A 30 7.98 -9.26 54.46
N LEU A 31 9.27 -9.46 54.33
CA LEU A 31 10.10 -10.05 55.40
C LEU A 31 11.53 -9.50 55.33
N ARG A 32 11.69 -8.28 55.79
CA ARG A 32 12.80 -7.68 56.57
C ARG A 32 12.73 -6.16 56.49
N SER A 33 12.44 -5.54 57.59
CA SER A 33 12.60 -4.10 57.78
C SER A 33 14.08 -3.72 57.68
N GLN A 34 14.52 -3.38 56.48
CA GLN A 34 15.60 -2.45 56.17
C GLN A 34 15.21 -1.80 54.86
N THR A 35 14.98 -0.51 54.85
CA THR A 35 14.84 0.33 53.67
C THR A 35 16.19 0.31 52.93
N ALA A 36 16.46 -0.77 52.18
CA ALA A 36 17.52 -0.74 51.20
C ALA A 36 17.07 0.28 50.12
N ALA A 37 17.85 1.34 49.95
CA ALA A 37 17.63 2.29 48.86
C ALA A 37 17.58 1.52 47.55
N VAL A 38 16.51 1.66 46.78
CA VAL A 38 16.37 1.02 45.46
C VAL A 38 17.54 1.51 44.61
N ASP A 39 18.25 0.60 43.95
CA ASP A 39 19.42 0.94 43.11
C ASP A 39 18.99 1.95 42.05
N SER A 40 19.75 3.03 41.89
CA SER A 40 19.46 4.11 40.95
C SER A 40 19.37 3.62 39.49
N SER A 41 20.08 2.55 39.16
CA SER A 41 20.02 1.92 37.84
C SER A 41 18.64 1.32 37.55
N ILE A 42 17.99 0.71 38.58
CA ILE A 42 16.64 0.15 38.44
C ILE A 42 15.62 1.27 38.22
N LEU A 43 15.73 2.37 39.00
CA LEU A 43 14.85 3.52 38.86
C LEU A 43 14.99 4.14 37.44
N GLN A 44 16.22 4.30 36.98
CA GLN A 44 16.47 4.81 35.62
C GLN A 44 15.86 3.92 34.53
N MET A 45 16.03 2.61 34.64
CA MET A 45 15.44 1.65 33.67
C MET A 45 13.91 1.68 33.70
N ALA A 46 13.29 1.84 34.88
CA ALA A 46 11.85 2.00 35.05
C ALA A 46 11.34 3.28 34.35
N GLU A 47 12.10 4.39 34.40
CA GLU A 47 11.76 5.62 33.69
C GLU A 47 11.82 5.44 32.17
N TRP A 48 12.77 4.68 31.62
CA TRP A 48 12.79 4.31 30.19
C TRP A 48 11.54 3.52 29.79
N VAL A 49 11.12 2.55 30.60
CA VAL A 49 9.90 1.75 30.32
C VAL A 49 8.63 2.61 30.43
N LYS A 50 8.60 3.53 31.37
CA LYS A 50 7.49 4.49 31.49
C LYS A 50 7.43 5.42 30.27
N ALA A 51 8.60 5.89 29.80
CA ALA A 51 8.69 6.71 28.58
C ALA A 51 8.18 5.95 27.36
N LEU A 52 8.56 4.67 27.16
CA LEU A 52 8.01 3.79 26.13
C LEU A 52 6.49 3.78 26.11
N ASN A 53 5.86 3.50 27.25
CA ASN A 53 4.40 3.44 27.36
C ASN A 53 3.74 4.81 27.20
N THR A 54 4.44 5.89 27.56
CA THR A 54 4.00 7.27 27.35
C THR A 54 4.06 7.62 25.87
N PHE A 55 5.16 7.27 25.19
CA PHE A 55 5.34 7.49 23.75
C PHE A 55 4.20 6.87 22.93
N GLY A 56 3.86 5.61 23.18
CA GLY A 56 2.78 4.91 22.46
C GLY A 56 1.39 5.53 22.64
N ARG A 57 1.19 6.36 23.69
CA ARG A 57 -0.05 7.13 23.90
C ARG A 57 -0.07 8.45 23.15
N PHE A 58 1.07 9.14 23.06
CA PHE A 58 1.18 10.44 22.40
C PHE A 58 1.45 10.31 20.89
N ASN A 59 2.02 9.20 20.46
CA ASN A 59 2.28 8.89 19.05
C ASN A 59 1.55 7.58 18.67
N PRO A 60 0.21 7.58 18.65
CA PRO A 60 -0.56 6.39 18.32
C PRO A 60 -0.29 5.96 16.88
N GLN A 61 -0.12 4.65 16.67
CA GLN A 61 0.06 4.07 15.35
C GLN A 61 -1.22 3.42 14.86
N GLU A 62 -1.43 3.50 13.55
CA GLU A 62 -2.50 2.79 12.84
C GLU A 62 -1.94 1.61 12.04
N LYS A 63 -2.78 0.61 11.81
CA LYS A 63 -2.57 -0.47 10.86
C LYS A 63 -3.77 -0.54 9.92
N VAL A 64 -3.50 -0.92 8.69
CA VAL A 64 -4.52 -1.11 7.66
C VAL A 64 -4.44 -2.54 7.15
N TYR A 65 -5.60 -3.14 6.90
CA TYR A 65 -5.75 -4.41 6.21
C TYR A 65 -6.85 -4.28 5.16
N LEU A 66 -6.63 -4.88 3.97
CA LEU A 66 -7.63 -4.96 2.91
C LEU A 66 -8.06 -6.42 2.67
N HIS A 67 -9.36 -6.66 2.69
CA HIS A 67 -9.99 -7.89 2.19
C HIS A 67 -10.44 -7.66 0.74
N PHE A 68 -10.06 -8.55 -0.17
CA PHE A 68 -10.34 -8.45 -1.60
C PHE A 68 -11.35 -9.49 -2.06
N ASP A 69 -12.04 -9.19 -3.15
CA ASP A 69 -13.02 -10.11 -3.74
C ASP A 69 -12.36 -11.28 -4.46
N ASN A 70 -11.16 -11.11 -5.04
CA ASN A 70 -10.48 -12.16 -5.81
C ASN A 70 -8.97 -12.21 -5.52
N THR A 71 -8.30 -13.26 -6.01
CA THR A 71 -6.86 -13.53 -5.83
C THR A 71 -6.01 -13.14 -7.04
N GLY A 72 -6.64 -12.88 -8.18
CA GLY A 72 -6.04 -12.41 -9.43
C GLY A 72 -7.13 -11.98 -10.39
N TYR A 73 -6.79 -11.15 -11.34
CA TYR A 73 -7.74 -10.44 -12.19
C TYR A 73 -7.38 -10.52 -13.67
N TYR A 74 -8.33 -10.15 -14.51
CA TYR A 74 -8.15 -9.94 -15.94
C TYR A 74 -8.42 -8.47 -16.27
N LEU A 75 -7.78 -7.95 -17.32
CA LEU A 75 -8.12 -6.62 -17.84
C LEU A 75 -9.61 -6.57 -18.20
N GLY A 76 -10.28 -5.53 -17.76
CA GLY A 76 -11.75 -5.38 -17.86
C GLY A 76 -12.48 -5.73 -16.55
N GLU A 77 -11.86 -6.44 -15.62
CA GLU A 77 -12.47 -6.72 -14.31
C GLU A 77 -12.25 -5.56 -13.32
N THR A 78 -12.98 -5.60 -12.22
CA THR A 78 -12.88 -4.64 -11.11
C THR A 78 -12.30 -5.33 -9.89
N ILE A 79 -11.27 -4.74 -9.28
CA ILE A 79 -10.74 -5.13 -7.97
C ILE A 79 -11.63 -4.52 -6.91
N TRP A 80 -12.40 -5.32 -6.18
CA TRP A 80 -13.22 -4.87 -5.06
C TRP A 80 -12.48 -5.11 -3.74
N PHE A 81 -12.57 -4.16 -2.82
CA PHE A 81 -11.94 -4.33 -1.52
C PHE A 81 -12.71 -3.67 -0.37
N LYS A 82 -12.52 -4.24 0.82
CA LYS A 82 -12.93 -3.69 2.12
C LYS A 82 -11.69 -3.41 2.95
N ALA A 83 -11.59 -2.18 3.48
CA ALA A 83 -10.52 -1.78 4.38
C ALA A 83 -10.94 -1.85 5.85
N TYR A 84 -10.02 -2.30 6.68
CA TYR A 84 -10.08 -2.26 8.14
C TYR A 84 -8.91 -1.45 8.65
N VAL A 85 -9.21 -0.34 9.34
CA VAL A 85 -8.22 0.57 9.93
C VAL A 85 -8.29 0.47 11.45
N VAL A 86 -7.18 0.10 12.06
CA VAL A 86 -7.11 -0.19 13.49
C VAL A 86 -6.01 0.59 14.19
N SER A 87 -6.24 0.89 15.46
CA SER A 87 -5.18 1.34 16.37
C SER A 87 -4.24 0.18 16.64
N ALA A 88 -2.96 0.33 16.34
CA ALA A 88 -1.98 -0.75 16.44
C ALA A 88 -1.91 -1.42 17.83
N PRO A 89 -1.93 -0.70 18.97
CA PRO A 89 -1.76 -1.32 20.29
C PRO A 89 -2.85 -2.34 20.65
N GLN A 90 -4.13 -2.02 20.36
CA GLN A 90 -5.27 -2.85 20.76
C GLN A 90 -5.97 -3.52 19.57
N LEU A 91 -5.58 -3.22 18.33
CA LEU A 91 -6.26 -3.64 17.09
C LEU A 91 -7.73 -3.22 17.02
N ARG A 92 -8.15 -2.23 17.80
CA ARG A 92 -9.52 -1.71 17.77
C ARG A 92 -9.72 -0.85 16.54
N PRO A 93 -10.89 -0.95 15.89
CA PRO A 93 -11.26 0.00 14.85
C PRO A 93 -11.02 1.43 15.32
N THR A 94 -10.41 2.26 14.47
CA THR A 94 -10.06 3.64 14.81
C THR A 94 -10.53 4.60 13.74
N GLU A 95 -10.92 5.79 14.17
CA GLU A 95 -11.19 6.94 13.32
C GLU A 95 -10.23 8.10 13.62
N MET A 96 -9.04 7.78 14.08
CA MET A 96 -8.03 8.79 14.34
C MET A 96 -7.71 9.55 13.06
N SER A 97 -7.35 8.84 12.00
CA SER A 97 -7.32 9.39 10.64
C SER A 97 -8.69 9.24 9.98
N LYS A 98 -9.15 10.28 9.28
CA LYS A 98 -10.42 10.23 8.52
C LYS A 98 -10.22 9.89 7.04
N VAL A 99 -8.99 9.90 6.57
CA VAL A 99 -8.62 9.64 5.16
C VAL A 99 -7.76 8.40 5.07
N LEU A 100 -8.22 7.40 4.32
CA LEU A 100 -7.42 6.27 3.87
C LEU A 100 -7.03 6.50 2.41
N TYR A 101 -5.75 6.43 2.13
CA TYR A 101 -5.21 6.40 0.77
C TYR A 101 -5.09 4.95 0.33
N VAL A 102 -5.68 4.63 -0.82
CA VAL A 102 -5.52 3.32 -1.47
C VAL A 102 -5.07 3.58 -2.90
N GLU A 103 -3.97 2.97 -3.30
CA GLU A 103 -3.33 3.21 -4.58
C GLU A 103 -3.18 1.90 -5.35
N LEU A 104 -3.44 1.96 -6.66
CA LEU A 104 -3.13 0.91 -7.63
C LEU A 104 -1.85 1.28 -8.35
N LEU A 105 -0.84 0.40 -8.34
CA LEU A 105 0.46 0.62 -8.98
C LEU A 105 0.69 -0.40 -10.09
N THR A 106 1.33 0.07 -11.18
CA THR A 106 1.81 -0.81 -12.26
C THR A 106 2.94 -1.72 -11.76
N PRO A 107 3.31 -2.77 -12.52
CA PRO A 107 4.46 -3.61 -12.22
C PRO A 107 5.77 -2.82 -12.03
N GLU A 108 5.92 -1.68 -12.69
CA GLU A 108 7.09 -0.79 -12.54
C GLU A 108 7.02 0.09 -11.30
N GLY A 109 5.88 0.16 -10.63
CA GLY A 109 5.65 0.96 -9.43
C GLY A 109 5.10 2.36 -9.68
N ARG A 110 4.61 2.63 -10.89
CA ARG A 110 3.90 3.88 -11.19
C ARG A 110 2.47 3.80 -10.62
N VAL A 111 2.01 4.84 -9.96
CA VAL A 111 0.63 4.96 -9.48
C VAL A 111 -0.30 5.14 -10.68
N VAL A 112 -1.26 4.21 -10.84
CA VAL A 112 -2.32 4.27 -11.85
C VAL A 112 -3.46 5.14 -11.36
N GLU A 113 -3.92 4.86 -10.13
CA GLU A 113 -5.04 5.55 -9.51
C GLU A 113 -4.86 5.62 -7.99
N THR A 114 -5.25 6.74 -7.40
CA THR A 114 -5.31 6.94 -5.95
C THR A 114 -6.75 7.17 -5.52
N LYS A 115 -7.26 6.33 -4.64
CA LYS A 115 -8.54 6.53 -3.95
C LYS A 115 -8.30 7.16 -2.58
N LYS A 116 -9.07 8.19 -2.24
CA LYS A 116 -9.14 8.77 -0.88
C LYS A 116 -10.45 8.32 -0.27
N LEU A 117 -10.41 7.39 0.65
CA LEU A 117 -11.62 6.81 1.24
C LEU A 117 -11.88 7.39 2.63
N LYS A 118 -13.15 7.74 2.90
CA LYS A 118 -13.56 8.19 4.23
C LYS A 118 -13.64 7.01 5.19
N ILE A 119 -12.89 7.09 6.29
CA ILE A 119 -12.93 6.09 7.36
C ILE A 119 -14.12 6.37 8.27
N VAL A 120 -15.01 5.39 8.45
CA VAL A 120 -16.15 5.41 9.37
C VAL A 120 -16.11 4.13 10.22
N ASP A 121 -16.17 4.25 11.53
CA ASP A 121 -16.04 3.12 12.48
C ASP A 121 -14.82 2.22 12.21
N GLY A 122 -13.70 2.83 11.72
CA GLY A 122 -12.49 2.12 11.34
C GLY A 122 -12.63 1.28 10.07
N GLN A 123 -13.56 1.59 9.18
CA GLN A 123 -13.82 0.83 7.98
C GLN A 123 -14.13 1.76 6.79
N CYS A 124 -13.79 1.29 5.60
CA CYS A 124 -14.23 1.84 4.33
C CYS A 124 -14.11 0.76 3.25
N HIS A 125 -14.60 1.04 2.04
CA HIS A 125 -14.48 0.14 0.90
C HIS A 125 -14.33 0.94 -0.39
N GLY A 126 -13.89 0.26 -1.43
CA GLY A 126 -13.72 0.86 -2.74
C GLY A 126 -13.40 -0.18 -3.79
N GLU A 127 -13.04 0.28 -4.97
CA GLU A 127 -12.78 -0.53 -6.13
C GLU A 127 -11.73 0.10 -7.05
N PHE A 128 -11.12 -0.72 -7.92
CA PHE A 128 -10.32 -0.27 -9.06
C PHE A 128 -10.79 -0.97 -10.32
N LEU A 129 -11.16 -0.21 -11.34
CA LEU A 129 -11.54 -0.73 -12.64
C LEU A 129 -10.31 -0.88 -13.54
N LEU A 130 -10.07 -2.08 -14.08
CA LEU A 130 -8.88 -2.38 -14.87
C LEU A 130 -9.11 -2.18 -16.39
N THR A 131 -9.66 -1.01 -16.79
CA THR A 131 -10.10 -0.76 -18.18
C THR A 131 -9.60 0.54 -18.81
N ASP A 132 -8.58 1.17 -18.26
CA ASP A 132 -8.17 2.49 -18.76
C ASP A 132 -7.49 2.49 -20.15
N GLY A 133 -7.38 1.33 -20.80
CA GLY A 133 -6.78 1.17 -22.12
C GLY A 133 -5.25 1.31 -22.16
N THR A 134 -4.64 1.77 -21.04
CA THR A 134 -3.18 1.86 -20.88
C THR A 134 -2.60 0.71 -20.06
N LEU A 135 -3.46 -0.02 -19.35
CA LEU A 135 -3.08 -1.17 -18.56
C LEU A 135 -2.77 -2.38 -19.43
N VAL A 136 -1.90 -3.23 -18.93
CA VAL A 136 -1.50 -4.49 -19.58
C VAL A 136 -1.37 -5.57 -18.55
N GLY A 137 -1.35 -6.81 -19.01
CA GLY A 137 -1.04 -7.95 -18.15
C GLY A 137 0.26 -7.73 -17.38
N GLY A 138 0.26 -8.12 -16.11
CA GLY A 138 1.42 -7.96 -15.22
C GLY A 138 1.06 -8.09 -13.75
N PHE A 139 2.03 -7.87 -12.88
CA PHE A 139 1.85 -7.95 -11.44
C PHE A 139 1.62 -6.55 -10.86
N TYR A 140 0.37 -6.21 -10.58
CA TYR A 140 -0.05 -4.92 -10.04
C TYR A 140 -0.07 -4.95 -8.52
N GLU A 141 0.31 -3.83 -7.90
CA GLU A 141 0.25 -3.68 -6.46
C GLU A 141 -0.94 -2.81 -6.06
N VAL A 142 -1.70 -3.27 -5.07
CA VAL A 142 -2.63 -2.43 -4.31
C VAL A 142 -2.01 -2.17 -2.95
N ARG A 143 -1.79 -0.90 -2.62
CA ARG A 143 -1.29 -0.50 -1.31
C ARG A 143 -2.24 0.46 -0.61
N ALA A 144 -2.23 0.43 0.73
CA ALA A 144 -3.12 1.27 1.53
C ALA A 144 -2.43 1.80 2.78
N TYR A 145 -2.67 3.08 3.09
CA TYR A 145 -2.05 3.76 4.22
C TYR A 145 -2.85 4.98 4.66
N THR A 146 -2.70 5.36 5.93
CA THR A 146 -3.00 6.70 6.41
C THR A 146 -1.70 7.50 6.50
N ARG A 147 -1.74 8.81 6.34
CA ARG A 147 -0.49 9.60 6.35
C ARG A 147 0.28 9.47 7.67
N VAL A 148 -0.42 9.36 8.79
CA VAL A 148 0.24 9.21 10.08
C VAL A 148 1.08 7.93 10.17
N MET A 149 0.71 6.87 9.44
CA MET A 149 1.51 5.62 9.39
C MET A 149 2.92 5.88 8.85
N LEU A 150 3.09 6.79 7.90
CA LEU A 150 4.37 7.08 7.23
C LEU A 150 5.44 7.69 8.16
N ASN A 151 5.06 8.11 9.37
CA ASN A 151 6.03 8.50 10.40
C ASN A 151 6.97 7.35 10.84
N TRP A 152 6.60 6.10 10.55
CA TRP A 152 7.37 4.90 10.86
C TRP A 152 8.00 4.24 9.64
N GLY A 153 8.09 4.99 8.53
CA GLY A 153 8.69 4.55 7.26
C GLY A 153 7.67 3.96 6.29
N ASP A 154 8.11 3.75 5.06
CA ASP A 154 7.25 3.27 3.97
C ASP A 154 6.93 1.76 4.11
N ASP A 155 7.74 1.01 4.87
CA ASP A 155 7.56 -0.43 5.10
C ASP A 155 6.33 -0.79 5.96
N VAL A 156 5.66 0.21 6.58
CA VAL A 156 4.45 -0.01 7.39
C VAL A 156 3.15 0.02 6.57
N VAL A 157 3.25 0.36 5.29
CA VAL A 157 2.12 0.42 4.35
C VAL A 157 1.60 -0.99 4.08
N PHE A 158 0.28 -1.16 4.08
CA PHE A 158 -0.30 -2.40 3.57
C PHE A 158 -0.02 -2.51 2.08
N SER A 159 0.44 -3.67 1.63
CA SER A 159 0.72 -3.94 0.22
C SER A 159 0.29 -5.36 -0.14
N ARG A 160 -0.32 -5.50 -1.31
CA ARG A 160 -0.62 -6.80 -1.93
C ARG A 160 -0.44 -6.72 -3.43
N VAL A 161 0.28 -7.68 -3.99
CA VAL A 161 0.52 -7.81 -5.42
C VAL A 161 -0.43 -8.83 -6.02
N PHE A 162 -1.05 -8.49 -7.13
CA PHE A 162 -1.98 -9.35 -7.88
C PHE A 162 -1.46 -9.60 -9.29
N PRO A 163 -1.56 -10.83 -9.80
CA PRO A 163 -1.48 -11.06 -11.22
C PRO A 163 -2.72 -10.49 -11.91
N VAL A 164 -2.51 -9.68 -12.92
CA VAL A 164 -3.54 -9.19 -13.84
C VAL A 164 -3.20 -9.75 -15.21
N PHE A 165 -4.09 -10.54 -15.75
CA PHE A 165 -3.94 -11.16 -17.07
C PHE A 165 -4.56 -10.29 -18.16
N ASP A 166 -4.19 -10.55 -19.39
CA ASP A 166 -4.78 -9.88 -20.55
C ASP A 166 -6.27 -10.19 -20.66
N THR A 167 -7.00 -9.34 -21.38
CA THR A 167 -8.42 -9.56 -21.66
C THR A 167 -8.60 -10.90 -22.37
N PRO A 168 -9.55 -11.77 -21.94
CA PRO A 168 -9.79 -13.04 -22.59
C PRO A 168 -10.09 -12.87 -24.08
N LYS A 169 -9.46 -13.67 -24.94
CA LYS A 169 -9.67 -13.64 -26.39
C LYS A 169 -11.10 -13.97 -26.78
N ARG A 170 -11.76 -14.78 -25.98
CA ARG A 170 -13.19 -15.06 -26.06
C ARG A 170 -13.82 -14.91 -24.69
N GLU A 171 -14.99 -14.33 -24.65
CA GLU A 171 -15.76 -14.19 -23.41
C GLU A 171 -15.91 -15.56 -22.71
N GLY A 172 -15.50 -15.64 -21.44
CA GLY A 172 -15.57 -16.86 -20.64
C GLY A 172 -14.40 -17.82 -20.76
N GLU A 173 -13.45 -17.60 -21.65
CA GLU A 173 -12.21 -18.40 -21.76
C GLU A 173 -11.07 -17.68 -21.00
N TYR A 174 -10.96 -17.91 -19.71
CA TYR A 174 -9.97 -17.28 -18.83
C TYR A 174 -8.61 -17.98 -18.91
N GLU A 175 -7.85 -17.69 -19.98
CA GLU A 175 -6.48 -18.16 -20.12
C GLU A 175 -5.53 -17.22 -19.36
N MET A 176 -4.57 -17.76 -18.62
CA MET A 176 -3.57 -16.97 -17.89
C MET A 176 -2.49 -16.46 -18.85
N GLU A 177 -2.82 -15.49 -19.70
CA GLU A 177 -1.89 -14.86 -20.63
C GLU A 177 -1.45 -13.50 -20.13
N MET A 178 -0.18 -13.16 -20.36
CA MET A 178 0.39 -11.83 -20.10
C MET A 178 1.21 -11.41 -21.31
N THR A 179 0.88 -10.27 -21.91
CA THR A 179 1.66 -9.71 -23.03
C THR A 179 2.97 -9.11 -22.50
N GLU A 180 4.10 -9.69 -22.87
CA GLU A 180 5.40 -9.09 -22.63
C GLU A 180 5.61 -7.86 -23.53
N ARG A 181 5.54 -6.67 -22.94
CA ARG A 181 5.88 -5.45 -23.65
C ARG A 181 7.39 -5.34 -23.86
N ALA A 182 7.79 -5.00 -25.07
CA ALA A 182 9.13 -4.51 -25.33
C ALA A 182 9.33 -3.22 -24.49
N ARG A 183 10.12 -3.31 -23.43
CA ARG A 183 10.39 -2.19 -22.53
C ARG A 183 10.93 -1.02 -23.33
N SER A 184 10.24 0.11 -23.30
CA SER A 184 10.80 1.37 -23.76
C SER A 184 12.05 1.66 -22.90
N LYS A 185 13.19 1.91 -23.54
CA LYS A 185 14.43 2.24 -22.84
C LYS A 185 14.35 3.57 -22.07
N ALA A 186 13.30 4.33 -22.30
CA ALA A 186 13.11 5.69 -21.79
C ALA A 186 12.33 5.75 -20.47
N LEU A 187 11.65 4.69 -20.03
CA LEU A 187 10.94 4.71 -18.74
C LEU A 187 11.91 4.46 -17.61
N PRO A 188 12.00 5.37 -16.62
CA PRO A 188 12.76 5.12 -15.41
C PRO A 188 12.17 3.89 -14.69
N GLU A 189 13.04 3.03 -14.16
CA GLU A 189 12.60 1.94 -13.30
C GLU A 189 12.29 2.53 -11.92
N TYR A 190 11.02 2.74 -11.63
CA TYR A 190 10.57 3.27 -10.33
C TYR A 190 10.76 2.28 -9.20
N ARG A 191 10.85 0.99 -9.51
CA ARG A 191 11.13 -0.06 -8.54
C ARG A 191 12.58 -0.47 -8.63
N GLU A 192 13.25 -0.50 -7.49
CA GLU A 192 14.52 -1.21 -7.40
C GLU A 192 14.28 -2.68 -7.69
N LYS A 193 15.02 -3.24 -8.64
CA LYS A 193 15.00 -4.69 -8.87
C LYS A 193 15.53 -5.36 -7.62
N SER A 194 14.78 -6.34 -7.13
CA SER A 194 15.38 -7.28 -6.17
C SER A 194 16.70 -7.79 -6.73
N PRO A 195 17.76 -7.85 -5.94
CA PRO A 195 19.03 -8.39 -6.41
C PRO A 195 18.77 -9.76 -7.07
N LYS A 196 19.39 -10.01 -8.22
CA LYS A 196 19.27 -11.31 -8.88
C LYS A 196 19.61 -12.37 -7.86
N THR A 197 18.63 -13.17 -7.46
CA THR A 197 18.88 -14.26 -6.54
C THR A 197 19.84 -15.25 -7.19
N ASN A 198 20.88 -15.62 -6.47
CA ASN A 198 21.72 -16.76 -6.85
C ASN A 198 20.82 -18.01 -6.97
N VAL A 199 21.34 -19.07 -7.60
CA VAL A 199 20.63 -20.37 -7.65
C VAL A 199 20.22 -20.85 -6.26
N LEU A 200 21.04 -20.55 -5.26
CA LEU A 200 20.77 -20.71 -3.84
C LEU A 200 21.26 -19.46 -3.12
N ASP A 201 20.42 -18.86 -2.32
CA ASP A 201 20.77 -17.80 -1.37
C ASP A 201 20.62 -18.34 0.06
N LEU A 202 21.65 -18.15 0.90
CA LEU A 202 21.69 -18.65 2.27
C LEU A 202 22.18 -17.54 3.20
N ALA A 203 21.31 -17.13 4.12
CA ALA A 203 21.60 -16.09 5.10
C ALA A 203 21.55 -16.67 6.53
N PHE A 204 22.40 -16.12 7.42
CA PHE A 204 22.51 -16.54 8.82
C PHE A 204 22.10 -15.40 9.76
N PHE A 205 21.32 -15.74 10.79
CA PHE A 205 20.73 -14.81 11.74
C PHE A 205 21.03 -15.26 13.17
N PRO A 206 22.11 -14.75 13.79
CA PRO A 206 22.38 -15.02 15.21
C PRO A 206 21.27 -14.49 16.11
N GLU A 207 20.81 -15.28 17.05
CA GLU A 207 19.83 -14.89 18.04
C GLU A 207 20.32 -13.68 18.85
N GLY A 208 19.48 -12.64 18.95
CA GLY A 208 19.86 -11.40 19.60
C GLY A 208 20.63 -10.42 18.72
N GLY A 209 20.86 -10.76 17.43
CA GLY A 209 21.49 -9.95 16.40
C GLY A 209 22.96 -10.23 16.18
N GLU A 210 23.72 -10.64 17.20
CA GLU A 210 25.16 -10.86 17.10
C GLU A 210 25.61 -12.05 17.94
N MET A 211 26.60 -12.79 17.46
CA MET A 211 27.30 -13.81 18.24
C MET A 211 28.32 -13.15 19.17
N VAL A 212 28.53 -13.74 20.36
CA VAL A 212 29.57 -13.32 21.31
C VAL A 212 30.52 -14.47 21.58
N ALA A 213 31.80 -14.23 21.44
CA ALA A 213 32.86 -15.26 21.62
C ALA A 213 32.79 -15.92 23.01
N GLY A 214 32.90 -17.24 23.03
CA GLY A 214 32.84 -18.05 24.24
C GLY A 214 31.43 -18.22 24.86
N LEU A 215 30.40 -17.61 24.27
CA LEU A 215 29.02 -17.79 24.73
C LEU A 215 28.21 -18.64 23.73
N PRO A 216 27.34 -19.57 24.19
CA PRO A 216 26.44 -20.29 23.28
C PRO A 216 25.52 -19.33 22.52
N SER A 217 25.49 -19.46 21.21
CA SER A 217 24.65 -18.67 20.31
C SER A 217 23.80 -19.60 19.45
N VAL A 218 22.50 -19.40 19.43
CA VAL A 218 21.61 -20.00 18.44
C VAL A 218 21.75 -19.21 17.15
N VAL A 219 22.10 -19.88 16.06
CA VAL A 219 22.20 -19.26 14.74
C VAL A 219 21.10 -19.85 13.87
N ALA A 220 20.10 -19.04 13.54
CA ALA A 220 19.09 -19.40 12.56
C ALA A 220 19.62 -19.14 11.15
N PHE A 221 19.03 -19.82 10.16
CA PHE A 221 19.33 -19.57 8.75
C PHE A 221 18.06 -19.66 7.91
N LYS A 222 18.12 -19.03 6.73
CA LYS A 222 17.11 -19.19 5.68
C LYS A 222 17.84 -19.44 4.35
N ALA A 223 17.42 -20.50 3.69
CA ALA A 223 17.82 -20.86 2.33
C ALA A 223 16.66 -20.56 1.38
N THR A 224 16.93 -19.80 0.31
CA THR A 224 15.94 -19.46 -0.71
C THR A 224 16.46 -19.84 -2.10
N GLY A 225 15.58 -20.38 -2.93
CA GLY A 225 15.86 -20.73 -4.31
C GLY A 225 15.84 -19.50 -5.24
N LYS A 226 16.03 -19.74 -6.52
CA LYS A 226 16.00 -18.72 -7.57
C LYS A 226 14.65 -17.99 -7.67
N ASP A 227 13.58 -18.67 -7.30
CA ASP A 227 12.21 -18.16 -7.24
C ASP A 227 11.91 -17.31 -5.99
N GLY A 228 12.88 -17.23 -5.05
CA GLY A 228 12.73 -16.53 -3.77
C GLY A 228 11.97 -17.30 -2.72
N GLN A 229 11.55 -18.54 -3.00
CA GLN A 229 10.90 -19.41 -2.02
C GLN A 229 11.92 -20.18 -1.19
N GLY A 230 11.46 -20.61 0.00
CA GLY A 230 12.28 -21.44 0.88
C GLY A 230 12.58 -22.78 0.25
N CYS A 231 13.86 -23.19 0.26
CA CYS A 231 14.27 -24.50 -0.23
C CYS A 231 15.03 -25.27 0.85
N ASP A 232 14.79 -26.58 0.92
CA ASP A 232 15.40 -27.41 1.91
C ASP A 232 16.87 -27.66 1.60
N VAL A 233 17.71 -27.43 2.60
CA VAL A 233 19.16 -27.63 2.52
C VAL A 233 19.68 -28.44 3.70
N LYS A 234 20.77 -29.17 3.44
CA LYS A 234 21.64 -29.77 4.45
C LYS A 234 23.07 -29.27 4.25
N GLY A 235 23.70 -28.85 5.33
CA GLY A 235 25.02 -28.30 5.28
C GLY A 235 25.85 -28.58 6.53
N VAL A 236 27.13 -28.19 6.45
CA VAL A 236 28.09 -28.26 7.54
C VAL A 236 28.72 -26.90 7.77
N VAL A 237 29.00 -26.57 9.02
CA VAL A 237 29.79 -25.40 9.39
C VAL A 237 31.21 -25.84 9.72
N ARG A 238 32.21 -25.19 9.12
CA ARG A 238 33.63 -25.42 9.38
C ARG A 238 34.32 -24.14 9.84
N ASP A 239 35.40 -24.31 10.57
CA ASP A 239 36.32 -23.24 10.90
C ASP A 239 37.32 -22.96 9.76
N LYS A 240 38.12 -21.93 9.89
CA LYS A 240 39.14 -21.53 8.93
C LYS A 240 40.18 -22.61 8.68
N ALA A 241 40.39 -23.53 9.64
CA ALA A 241 41.31 -24.67 9.52
C ALA A 241 40.67 -25.88 8.80
N GLY A 242 39.36 -25.80 8.49
CA GLY A 242 38.60 -26.86 7.84
C GLY A 242 37.98 -27.87 8.80
N ASN A 243 38.11 -27.69 10.12
CA ASN A 243 37.50 -28.58 11.10
C ASN A 243 35.99 -28.48 11.10
N LEU A 244 35.31 -29.62 11.16
CA LEU A 244 33.84 -29.67 11.31
C LEU A 244 33.44 -29.16 12.69
N ILE A 245 32.61 -28.14 12.72
CA ILE A 245 32.09 -27.54 13.96
C ILE A 245 30.66 -28.06 14.26
N THR A 246 29.78 -28.02 13.31
CA THR A 246 28.39 -28.49 13.44
C THR A 246 27.79 -28.80 12.07
N GLU A 247 26.71 -29.60 12.09
CA GLU A 247 25.83 -29.80 10.93
C GLU A 247 24.52 -29.02 11.08
N PHE A 248 23.89 -28.70 9.99
CA PHE A 248 22.55 -28.05 10.00
C PHE A 248 21.67 -28.59 8.88
N VAL A 249 20.35 -28.53 9.11
CA VAL A 249 19.33 -28.98 8.16
C VAL A 249 18.13 -28.06 8.27
N SER A 250 17.45 -27.82 7.14
CA SER A 250 16.19 -27.09 7.13
C SER A 250 15.11 -27.85 7.91
N GLU A 251 14.37 -27.13 8.75
CA GLU A 251 13.29 -27.65 9.57
C GLU A 251 11.92 -27.24 9.02
N HIS A 252 11.81 -26.07 8.39
CA HIS A 252 10.57 -25.55 7.82
C HIS A 252 10.85 -24.49 6.74
N ARG A 253 10.35 -24.68 5.51
CA ARG A 253 10.41 -23.72 4.39
C ARG A 253 11.80 -23.07 4.22
N GLY A 254 12.83 -23.90 4.13
CA GLY A 254 14.21 -23.43 4.01
C GLY A 254 14.82 -22.82 5.28
N MET A 255 14.05 -22.72 6.37
CA MET A 255 14.53 -22.22 7.66
C MET A 255 14.99 -23.36 8.56
N GLY A 256 16.01 -23.09 9.35
CA GLY A 256 16.52 -23.99 10.39
C GLY A 256 17.40 -23.23 11.38
N LYS A 257 17.92 -23.92 12.38
CA LYS A 257 18.82 -23.36 13.39
C LYS A 257 19.83 -24.38 13.86
N PHE A 258 20.95 -23.90 14.34
CA PHE A 258 21.99 -24.70 15.00
C PHE A 258 22.62 -23.93 16.15
N LEU A 259 23.28 -24.66 17.04
CA LEU A 259 24.02 -24.08 18.16
C LEU A 259 25.50 -23.94 17.80
N LEU A 260 26.07 -22.77 18.11
CA LEU A 260 27.49 -22.48 17.92
C LEU A 260 28.05 -21.78 19.15
N ILE A 261 29.24 -22.19 19.63
CA ILE A 261 30.03 -21.41 20.57
C ILE A 261 31.19 -20.81 19.77
N PRO A 262 31.12 -19.54 19.35
CA PRO A 262 32.09 -18.97 18.46
C PRO A 262 33.39 -18.59 19.19
N ASP A 263 34.51 -18.64 18.48
CA ASP A 263 35.77 -18.04 18.88
C ASP A 263 35.96 -16.68 18.16
N ALA A 264 36.46 -15.68 18.87
CA ALA A 264 36.66 -14.33 18.35
C ALA A 264 37.73 -14.25 17.24
N ALA A 265 38.65 -15.17 17.20
CA ALA A 265 39.75 -15.18 16.23
C ALA A 265 39.46 -16.05 14.98
N THR A 266 38.32 -16.70 14.95
CA THR A 266 37.95 -17.69 13.92
C THR A 266 36.84 -17.20 13.02
N ASP A 267 37.04 -17.28 11.71
CA ASP A 267 35.98 -17.12 10.72
C ASP A 267 35.34 -18.51 10.48
N TYR A 268 34.03 -18.53 10.33
CA TYR A 268 33.27 -19.77 10.05
C TYR A 268 32.67 -19.72 8.66
N GLU A 269 32.73 -20.85 7.95
CA GLU A 269 32.09 -21.03 6.65
C GLU A 269 31.08 -22.17 6.71
N ALA A 270 29.94 -21.98 6.04
CA ALA A 270 28.96 -23.01 5.80
C ALA A 270 29.11 -23.56 4.40
N LEU A 271 29.10 -24.88 4.27
CA LEU A 271 29.17 -25.62 3.02
C LEU A 271 27.82 -26.34 2.82
N VAL A 272 27.17 -26.09 1.69
CA VAL A 272 25.87 -26.68 1.32
C VAL A 272 25.94 -27.26 -0.07
N VAL A 273 25.41 -28.46 -0.25
CA VAL A 273 25.25 -29.07 -1.58
C VAL A 273 23.82 -28.89 -2.02
N TYR A 274 23.62 -28.18 -3.13
CA TYR A 274 22.29 -27.91 -3.72
C TYR A 274 22.36 -28.09 -5.25
N GLY A 275 21.38 -28.84 -5.81
CA GLY A 275 21.40 -29.13 -7.25
C GLY A 275 22.69 -29.81 -7.76
N GLY A 276 23.38 -30.61 -6.89
CA GLY A 276 24.65 -31.30 -7.22
C GLY A 276 25.90 -30.40 -7.21
N LYS A 277 25.77 -29.13 -6.80
CA LYS A 277 26.89 -28.18 -6.66
C LYS A 277 27.11 -27.80 -5.20
N GLU A 278 28.37 -27.58 -4.83
CA GLU A 278 28.75 -27.08 -3.51
C GLU A 278 28.74 -25.54 -3.52
N TYR A 279 28.11 -24.95 -2.49
CA TYR A 279 28.06 -23.53 -2.24
C TYR A 279 28.70 -23.22 -0.89
N LYS A 280 29.37 -22.07 -0.82
CA LYS A 280 30.06 -21.58 0.38
C LYS A 280 29.46 -20.25 0.81
N TYR A 281 29.18 -20.13 2.12
CA TYR A 281 28.66 -18.92 2.74
C TYR A 281 29.42 -18.65 4.03
N PHE A 282 29.68 -17.37 4.32
CA PHE A 282 30.34 -16.99 5.56
C PHE A 282 29.31 -16.68 6.64
N LEU A 283 29.56 -17.13 7.85
CA LEU A 283 28.80 -16.76 9.01
C LEU A 283 29.18 -15.32 9.45
N PRO A 284 28.27 -14.59 10.13
CA PRO A 284 28.61 -13.32 10.77
C PRO A 284 29.76 -13.48 11.76
N LYS A 285 30.62 -12.47 11.90
CA LYS A 285 31.71 -12.48 12.86
C LYS A 285 31.22 -12.33 14.29
N ALA A 286 31.83 -13.03 15.22
CA ALA A 286 31.53 -12.91 16.64
C ALA A 286 32.19 -11.66 17.24
N ARG A 287 31.47 -10.94 18.13
CA ARG A 287 32.07 -9.93 19.01
C ARG A 287 33.02 -10.61 20.01
N LYS A 288 34.11 -9.94 20.37
CA LYS A 288 35.09 -10.46 21.35
C LYS A 288 34.49 -10.61 22.74
N GLN A 289 33.63 -9.67 23.12
CA GLN A 289 33.00 -9.63 24.43
C GLN A 289 31.62 -8.94 24.36
N GLY A 290 30.73 -9.24 25.31
CA GLY A 290 29.41 -8.64 25.33
C GLY A 290 28.39 -9.44 26.13
N TYR A 291 27.13 -9.10 25.91
CA TYR A 291 25.96 -9.81 26.41
C TYR A 291 25.35 -10.65 25.30
N ALA A 292 24.87 -11.84 25.64
CA ALA A 292 24.05 -12.68 24.79
C ALA A 292 22.70 -12.95 25.47
N MET A 293 21.64 -12.95 24.70
CA MET A 293 20.28 -13.24 25.13
C MET A 293 19.69 -14.37 24.29
N THR A 294 19.18 -15.39 24.97
CA THR A 294 18.44 -16.49 24.33
C THR A 294 17.01 -16.49 24.86
N VAL A 295 16.04 -16.60 23.95
CA VAL A 295 14.61 -16.57 24.29
C VAL A 295 13.97 -17.90 23.93
N SER A 296 13.47 -18.63 24.91
CA SER A 296 12.69 -19.84 24.68
C SER A 296 11.19 -19.53 24.75
N ASN A 297 10.50 -19.69 23.61
CA ASN A 297 9.08 -19.40 23.45
C ASN A 297 8.20 -20.66 23.28
N LEU A 298 8.77 -21.86 23.42
CA LEU A 298 8.07 -23.13 23.15
C LEU A 298 7.01 -23.50 24.19
N ARG A 299 7.07 -22.94 25.42
CA ARG A 299 6.04 -23.17 26.44
C ARG A 299 4.78 -22.33 26.18
N LYS A 300 3.60 -22.92 26.47
CA LYS A 300 2.31 -22.24 26.32
C LYS A 300 2.12 -21.09 27.29
N ASP A 301 2.56 -21.28 28.54
CA ASP A 301 2.24 -20.42 29.67
C ASP A 301 3.21 -19.25 29.87
N LYS A 302 4.46 -19.42 29.44
CA LYS A 302 5.53 -18.44 29.75
C LYS A 302 6.60 -18.35 28.67
N LEU A 303 7.18 -17.15 28.60
CA LEU A 303 8.38 -16.81 27.86
C LEU A 303 9.57 -16.91 28.83
N GLN A 304 10.65 -17.60 28.43
CA GLN A 304 11.87 -17.70 29.22
C GLN A 304 13.00 -16.95 28.53
N VAL A 305 13.69 -16.08 29.26
CA VAL A 305 14.82 -15.31 28.77
C VAL A 305 16.07 -15.71 29.55
N GLN A 306 17.06 -16.24 28.85
CA GLN A 306 18.37 -16.56 29.41
C GLN A 306 19.35 -15.45 29.02
N LEU A 307 19.98 -14.84 30.00
CA LEU A 307 21.01 -13.82 29.83
C LEU A 307 22.38 -14.38 30.15
N GLN A 308 23.36 -14.04 29.34
CA GLN A 308 24.77 -14.40 29.58
C GLN A 308 25.66 -13.19 29.23
N ARG A 309 26.81 -13.07 29.91
CA ARG A 309 27.85 -12.10 29.54
C ARG A 309 29.23 -12.73 29.64
N THR A 310 30.17 -12.22 28.87
CA THR A 310 31.58 -12.61 29.02
C THR A 310 32.13 -12.06 30.33
N ALA A 311 33.13 -12.76 30.93
CA ALA A 311 33.73 -12.37 32.20
C ALA A 311 34.42 -10.99 32.11
N ASP A 312 34.91 -10.62 30.93
CA ASP A 312 35.69 -9.41 30.68
C ASP A 312 34.79 -8.14 30.61
N VAL A 313 33.47 -8.30 30.43
CA VAL A 313 32.53 -7.18 30.48
C VAL A 313 32.21 -6.87 31.95
N PRO A 314 32.34 -5.62 32.39
CA PRO A 314 31.92 -5.25 33.74
C PRO A 314 30.47 -5.63 33.99
N GLY A 315 30.19 -6.30 35.11
CA GLY A 315 28.83 -6.65 35.47
C GLY A 315 28.05 -5.42 35.90
N GLU A 316 26.82 -5.31 35.38
CA GLU A 316 25.87 -4.24 35.72
C GLU A 316 24.47 -4.82 35.96
N ILE A 317 23.54 -4.01 36.42
CA ILE A 317 22.13 -4.37 36.44
C ILE A 317 21.60 -4.10 35.04
N VAL A 318 20.92 -5.10 34.45
CA VAL A 318 20.32 -5.00 33.11
C VAL A 318 18.81 -5.23 33.19
N GLY A 319 18.06 -4.57 32.31
CA GLY A 319 16.62 -4.71 32.20
C GLY A 319 16.21 -5.49 30.97
N VAL A 320 15.11 -6.21 31.08
CA VAL A 320 14.45 -6.86 29.92
C VAL A 320 13.02 -6.37 29.82
N THR A 321 12.66 -5.81 28.66
CA THR A 321 11.26 -5.50 28.31
C THR A 321 10.72 -6.54 27.37
N VAL A 322 9.42 -6.83 27.50
CA VAL A 322 8.63 -7.56 26.51
C VAL A 322 7.54 -6.62 26.01
N MET A 323 7.73 -6.14 24.79
CA MET A 323 6.84 -5.21 24.12
C MET A 323 6.02 -5.93 23.04
N CYS A 324 4.75 -5.59 22.93
CA CYS A 324 3.89 -6.04 21.84
C CYS A 324 3.15 -4.84 21.27
N ARG A 325 3.22 -4.64 19.96
CA ARG A 325 2.58 -3.53 19.24
C ARG A 325 2.81 -2.16 19.89
N GLY A 326 4.08 -1.88 20.23
CA GLY A 326 4.49 -0.57 20.77
C GLY A 326 4.14 -0.31 22.25
N ILE A 327 3.67 -1.30 22.99
CA ILE A 327 3.39 -1.22 24.42
C ILE A 327 4.23 -2.27 25.16
N ALA A 328 4.95 -1.84 26.20
CA ALA A 328 5.67 -2.75 27.11
C ALA A 328 4.66 -3.37 28.10
N TYR A 329 4.44 -4.67 27.97
CA TYR A 329 3.54 -5.45 28.83
C TYR A 329 4.25 -6.07 30.02
N ALA A 330 5.55 -6.34 29.89
CA ALA A 330 6.35 -6.89 30.96
C ALA A 330 7.73 -6.25 31.01
N PHE A 331 8.25 -6.11 32.23
CA PHE A 331 9.59 -5.61 32.54
C PHE A 331 10.11 -6.31 33.77
N ASP A 332 11.36 -6.77 33.71
CA ASP A 332 12.06 -7.31 34.86
C ASP A 332 13.56 -6.98 34.73
N VAL A 333 14.29 -7.09 35.86
CA VAL A 333 15.71 -6.75 35.93
C VAL A 333 16.54 -7.94 36.39
N ALA A 334 17.77 -8.04 35.88
CA ALA A 334 18.76 -9.01 36.34
C ALA A 334 20.02 -8.32 36.86
N ASP A 335 20.38 -8.61 38.14
CA ASP A 335 21.65 -8.18 38.69
C ASP A 335 22.78 -9.09 38.19
N MET A 336 23.58 -8.58 37.24
CA MET A 336 24.70 -9.29 36.63
C MET A 336 26.06 -8.84 37.23
N ARG A 337 26.11 -8.03 38.27
CA ARG A 337 27.37 -7.49 38.84
C ARG A 337 28.31 -8.60 39.33
N SER A 338 27.79 -9.62 39.97
CA SER A 338 28.55 -10.75 40.49
C SER A 338 28.32 -12.07 39.72
N LYS A 339 27.47 -12.04 38.69
CA LYS A 339 27.06 -13.24 37.92
C LYS A 339 27.33 -13.03 36.43
N THR A 340 27.67 -14.12 35.75
CA THR A 340 27.83 -14.14 34.29
C THR A 340 26.59 -14.69 33.59
N SER A 341 25.57 -15.14 34.31
CA SER A 341 24.32 -15.64 33.73
C SER A 341 23.14 -15.36 34.66
N ALA A 342 21.96 -15.13 34.06
CA ALA A 342 20.68 -14.97 34.76
C ALA A 342 19.54 -15.51 33.91
N ARG A 343 18.39 -15.83 34.55
CA ARG A 343 17.19 -16.32 33.87
C ARG A 343 15.99 -15.54 34.40
N LEU A 344 15.20 -15.02 33.47
CA LEU A 344 13.94 -14.35 33.69
C LEU A 344 12.78 -15.13 33.07
N GLN A 345 11.56 -14.94 33.56
CA GLN A 345 10.36 -15.60 33.05
C GLN A 345 9.19 -14.60 33.06
N PHE A 346 8.46 -14.54 31.94
CA PHE A 346 7.31 -13.67 31.76
C PHE A 346 6.06 -14.51 31.46
N ALA A 347 4.95 -14.21 32.13
CA ALA A 347 3.68 -14.88 31.90
C ALA A 347 3.05 -14.40 30.60
N LYS A 348 2.76 -15.31 29.66
CA LYS A 348 2.13 -14.99 28.37
C LYS A 348 0.69 -14.53 28.51
N SER A 349 -0.01 -14.89 29.59
CA SER A 349 -1.38 -14.47 29.87
C SER A 349 -1.56 -12.97 29.99
N GLU A 350 -0.49 -12.22 30.28
CA GLU A 350 -0.50 -10.77 30.41
C GLU A 350 -0.13 -10.06 29.10
N ILE A 351 0.29 -10.80 28.08
CA ILE A 351 0.76 -10.27 26.81
C ILE A 351 -0.31 -10.58 25.74
N PRO A 352 -0.75 -9.60 24.93
CA PRO A 352 -1.71 -9.86 23.88
C PRO A 352 -1.11 -10.71 22.76
N SER A 353 -1.97 -11.34 21.94
CA SER A 353 -1.55 -12.08 20.74
C SER A 353 -0.83 -11.14 19.76
N GLY A 354 0.24 -11.61 19.13
CA GLY A 354 1.04 -10.88 18.16
C GLY A 354 2.54 -11.05 18.32
N VAL A 355 3.29 -10.29 17.55
CA VAL A 355 4.76 -10.26 17.61
C VAL A 355 5.20 -9.53 18.88
N MET A 356 6.01 -10.22 19.67
CA MET A 356 6.64 -9.69 20.89
C MET A 356 8.08 -9.29 20.55
N GLN A 357 8.49 -8.11 20.97
CA GLN A 357 9.87 -7.64 20.92
C GLN A 357 10.47 -7.75 22.33
N VAL A 358 11.46 -8.61 22.49
CA VAL A 358 12.20 -8.80 23.74
C VAL A 358 13.50 -8.01 23.63
N THR A 359 13.65 -6.99 24.46
CA THR A 359 14.81 -6.09 24.42
C THR A 359 15.58 -6.13 25.73
N LEU A 360 16.85 -6.47 25.67
CA LEU A 360 17.83 -6.38 26.76
C LEU A 360 18.54 -5.04 26.68
N PHE A 361 18.52 -4.26 27.75
CA PHE A 361 19.12 -2.93 27.81
C PHE A 361 19.73 -2.62 29.20
N ASN A 362 20.56 -1.60 29.28
CA ASN A 362 21.17 -1.15 30.51
C ASN A 362 20.60 0.18 31.01
N ALA A 363 21.08 0.66 32.18
CA ALA A 363 20.63 1.90 32.79
C ALA A 363 20.96 3.16 31.95
N ARG A 364 21.89 3.07 30.99
CA ARG A 364 22.20 4.16 30.04
C ARG A 364 21.24 4.21 28.86
N GLY A 365 20.29 3.26 28.74
CA GLY A 365 19.38 3.14 27.62
C GLY A 365 20.03 2.51 26.37
N GLU A 366 21.19 1.86 26.54
CA GLU A 366 21.83 1.12 25.45
C GLU A 366 21.15 -0.24 25.27
N VAL A 367 20.72 -0.55 24.08
CA VAL A 367 20.20 -1.88 23.70
C VAL A 367 21.39 -2.83 23.52
N LEU A 368 21.42 -3.87 24.33
CA LEU A 368 22.49 -4.87 24.34
C LEU A 368 22.17 -6.08 23.46
N SER A 369 20.90 -6.45 23.36
CA SER A 369 20.42 -7.54 22.50
C SER A 369 18.92 -7.42 22.31
N GLU A 370 18.42 -7.85 21.15
CA GLU A 370 17.00 -7.82 20.81
C GLU A 370 16.58 -9.06 20.04
N ARG A 371 15.34 -9.54 20.32
CA ARG A 371 14.80 -10.73 19.67
C ARG A 371 13.30 -10.66 19.55
N LEU A 372 12.77 -11.04 18.39
CA LEU A 372 11.33 -11.22 18.20
C LEU A 372 10.87 -12.59 18.70
N ALA A 373 9.69 -12.65 19.25
CA ALA A 373 8.97 -13.86 19.60
C ALA A 373 7.49 -13.67 19.25
N PHE A 374 6.71 -14.73 19.20
CA PHE A 374 5.29 -14.64 18.86
C PHE A 374 4.43 -15.31 19.93
N HIS A 375 3.30 -14.68 20.26
CA HIS A 375 2.28 -15.26 21.12
C HIS A 375 0.93 -15.26 20.42
N TYR A 376 0.21 -16.40 20.47
CA TYR A 376 -1.15 -16.52 20.05
C TYR A 376 -2.01 -17.16 21.12
N SER A 377 -3.03 -16.44 21.57
CA SER A 377 -3.95 -16.90 22.62
C SER A 377 -5.09 -17.79 22.10
N GLY A 378 -5.19 -17.99 20.78
CA GLY A 378 -6.32 -18.67 20.15
C GLY A 378 -7.61 -17.84 20.07
N ARG A 379 -7.57 -16.55 20.47
CA ARG A 379 -8.75 -15.70 20.46
C ARG A 379 -9.01 -15.12 19.05
N HIS A 380 -10.06 -15.56 18.41
CA HIS A 380 -10.57 -15.06 17.13
C HIS A 380 -12.09 -15.24 17.06
N ILE A 381 -12.72 -14.59 16.08
CA ILE A 381 -14.12 -14.82 15.73
C ILE A 381 -14.16 -15.82 14.58
N GLY A 382 -14.93 -16.91 14.77
CA GLY A 382 -15.18 -17.88 13.72
C GLY A 382 -16.45 -17.52 12.93
N ILE A 383 -16.34 -17.48 11.63
CA ILE A 383 -17.46 -17.40 10.69
C ILE A 383 -17.59 -18.80 10.07
N THR A 384 -18.75 -19.41 10.17
CA THR A 384 -19.03 -20.69 9.51
C THR A 384 -20.17 -20.52 8.52
N VAL A 385 -20.11 -21.25 7.41
CA VAL A 385 -21.15 -21.25 6.39
C VAL A 385 -21.96 -22.55 6.48
N ASP A 386 -23.28 -22.43 6.40
CA ASP A 386 -24.17 -23.58 6.40
C ASP A 386 -24.37 -24.14 4.97
N SER A 387 -24.24 -25.44 4.81
CA SER A 387 -24.74 -26.22 3.66
C SER A 387 -24.38 -25.69 2.25
N VAL A 388 -23.08 -25.57 1.96
CA VAL A 388 -22.59 -25.30 0.59
C VAL A 388 -22.78 -26.57 -0.25
N LYS A 389 -23.42 -26.44 -1.43
CA LYS A 389 -23.54 -27.57 -2.37
C LYS A 389 -22.19 -27.84 -3.05
N PRO A 390 -21.90 -29.09 -3.40
CA PRO A 390 -20.69 -29.45 -4.14
C PRO A 390 -20.60 -28.77 -5.52
N LEU A 391 -21.77 -28.52 -6.15
CA LEU A 391 -21.89 -27.87 -7.46
C LEU A 391 -23.25 -27.17 -7.57
N TYR A 392 -23.23 -25.94 -8.10
CA TYR A 392 -24.41 -25.16 -8.44
C TYR A 392 -24.61 -25.12 -9.95
N LYS A 393 -25.86 -25.17 -10.38
CA LYS A 393 -26.24 -25.16 -11.82
C LYS A 393 -26.15 -23.73 -12.37
N PRO A 394 -26.03 -23.57 -13.71
CA PRO A 394 -26.12 -22.26 -14.33
C PRO A 394 -27.40 -21.52 -13.91
N PHE A 395 -27.26 -20.21 -13.61
CA PHE A 395 -28.35 -19.30 -13.21
C PHE A 395 -29.15 -19.75 -11.97
N GLU A 396 -28.66 -20.75 -11.20
CA GLU A 396 -29.29 -21.20 -9.96
C GLU A 396 -29.21 -20.12 -8.89
N GLU A 397 -30.31 -19.93 -8.17
CA GLU A 397 -30.31 -19.09 -6.95
C GLU A 397 -29.51 -19.78 -5.85
N ILE A 398 -28.51 -19.07 -5.32
CA ILE A 398 -27.61 -19.53 -4.26
C ILE A 398 -27.98 -18.85 -2.96
N ASN A 399 -28.36 -19.63 -1.98
CA ASN A 399 -28.75 -19.17 -0.65
C ASN A 399 -27.70 -19.67 0.36
N LEU A 400 -26.94 -18.76 1.01
CA LEU A 400 -25.95 -19.10 2.02
C LEU A 400 -26.34 -18.54 3.38
N GLY A 401 -26.32 -19.41 4.39
CA GLY A 401 -26.46 -19.05 5.79
C GLY A 401 -25.10 -18.99 6.48
N PHE A 402 -24.86 -17.98 7.30
CA PHE A 402 -23.63 -17.81 8.06
C PHE A 402 -23.92 -17.75 9.55
N LYS A 403 -22.97 -18.25 10.36
CA LYS A 403 -22.95 -18.11 11.82
C LYS A 403 -21.65 -17.45 12.24
N VAL A 404 -21.76 -16.36 12.97
CA VAL A 404 -20.63 -15.58 13.48
C VAL A 404 -20.56 -15.74 14.99
N ARG A 405 -19.47 -16.33 15.51
CA ARG A 405 -19.31 -16.64 16.92
C ARG A 405 -17.89 -16.32 17.39
N ASP A 406 -17.76 -15.90 18.65
CA ASP A 406 -16.45 -15.80 19.28
C ASP A 406 -15.86 -17.17 19.65
N GLY A 407 -14.63 -17.20 20.14
CA GLY A 407 -13.93 -18.41 20.55
C GLY A 407 -14.58 -19.18 21.73
N GLN A 408 -15.60 -18.61 22.37
CA GLN A 408 -16.41 -19.24 23.43
C GLN A 408 -17.77 -19.70 22.91
N GLY A 409 -18.05 -19.50 21.60
CA GLY A 409 -19.30 -19.85 20.96
C GLY A 409 -20.44 -18.85 21.15
N VAL A 410 -20.14 -17.67 21.72
CA VAL A 410 -21.13 -16.59 21.90
C VAL A 410 -21.42 -15.91 20.55
N PRO A 411 -22.68 -15.65 20.19
CA PRO A 411 -23.04 -14.95 18.96
C PRO A 411 -22.44 -13.54 18.90
N CYS A 412 -21.93 -13.17 17.73
CA CYS A 412 -21.41 -11.85 17.43
C CYS A 412 -22.27 -11.18 16.36
N SER A 413 -22.79 -9.97 16.64
CA SER A 413 -23.66 -9.20 15.71
C SER A 413 -22.88 -8.19 14.87
N ARG A 414 -21.60 -8.42 14.60
CA ARG A 414 -20.75 -7.54 13.79
C ARG A 414 -20.84 -7.93 12.32
N SER A 415 -21.05 -6.95 11.44
CA SER A 415 -21.03 -7.19 9.99
C SER A 415 -19.66 -7.73 9.54
N PHE A 416 -19.66 -8.49 8.45
CA PHE A 416 -18.46 -9.02 7.83
C PHE A 416 -18.43 -8.74 6.33
N SER A 417 -17.24 -8.67 5.74
CA SER A 417 -17.08 -8.64 4.29
C SER A 417 -17.11 -10.05 3.73
N LEU A 418 -17.78 -10.23 2.59
CA LEU A 418 -17.98 -11.53 1.96
C LEU A 418 -17.65 -11.47 0.48
N ALA A 419 -16.77 -12.38 0.04
CA ALA A 419 -16.54 -12.68 -1.36
C ALA A 419 -16.92 -14.14 -1.66
N VAL A 420 -17.65 -14.34 -2.74
CA VAL A 420 -17.95 -15.67 -3.28
C VAL A 420 -17.52 -15.70 -4.74
N ARG A 421 -16.66 -16.65 -5.07
CA ARG A 421 -15.99 -16.77 -6.36
C ARG A 421 -16.28 -18.14 -6.97
N ASP A 422 -16.11 -18.24 -8.26
CA ASP A 422 -15.96 -19.52 -8.94
C ASP A 422 -14.62 -20.14 -8.56
N TYR A 423 -14.67 -21.30 -7.89
CA TYR A 423 -13.49 -22.04 -7.46
C TYR A 423 -12.60 -22.49 -8.63
N ASP A 424 -13.22 -22.86 -9.76
CA ASP A 424 -12.50 -23.46 -10.90
C ASP A 424 -11.74 -22.41 -11.73
N SER A 425 -12.16 -21.14 -11.66
CA SER A 425 -11.48 -19.99 -12.28
C SER A 425 -10.64 -19.15 -11.31
N GLU A 426 -10.53 -19.59 -10.05
CA GLU A 426 -9.71 -18.88 -9.06
C GLU A 426 -8.23 -18.94 -9.43
N VAL A 427 -7.58 -17.79 -9.42
CA VAL A 427 -6.15 -17.70 -9.69
C VAL A 427 -5.40 -18.11 -8.43
N PRO A 428 -4.52 -19.12 -8.50
CA PRO A 428 -3.71 -19.51 -7.35
C PRO A 428 -2.81 -18.34 -6.91
N SER A 429 -2.75 -18.12 -5.62
CA SER A 429 -1.98 -17.01 -5.05
C SER A 429 -1.05 -17.52 -3.94
N PHE A 430 0.14 -16.94 -3.85
CA PHE A 430 1.01 -17.10 -2.67
C PHE A 430 0.47 -16.36 -1.45
N TYR A 431 -0.36 -15.35 -1.66
CA TYR A 431 -1.00 -14.62 -0.56
C TYR A 431 -2.22 -15.40 -0.07
N GLN A 432 -2.01 -16.16 0.97
CA GLN A 432 -3.08 -16.87 1.70
C GLN A 432 -3.46 -16.13 2.98
N SER A 433 -3.06 -14.85 3.08
CA SER A 433 -3.30 -13.99 4.24
C SER A 433 -4.78 -13.69 4.42
N ASN A 434 -5.17 -13.58 5.67
CA ASN A 434 -6.46 -13.07 6.10
C ASN A 434 -6.27 -11.99 7.19
N ILE A 435 -7.36 -11.40 7.65
CA ILE A 435 -7.31 -10.33 8.66
C ILE A 435 -6.60 -10.76 9.96
N LEU A 436 -6.74 -12.02 10.38
CA LEU A 436 -6.09 -12.54 11.58
C LEU A 436 -4.58 -12.60 11.41
N THR A 437 -4.13 -13.25 10.33
CA THR A 437 -2.70 -13.45 10.07
C THR A 437 -2.00 -12.13 9.81
N ASN A 438 -2.63 -11.22 9.07
CA ASN A 438 -2.06 -9.92 8.76
C ASN A 438 -1.92 -9.07 10.02
N LEU A 439 -2.99 -8.85 10.78
CA LEU A 439 -2.97 -7.96 11.94
C LEU A 439 -2.07 -8.45 13.07
N LEU A 440 -1.93 -9.78 13.25
CA LEU A 440 -1.15 -10.36 14.34
C LEU A 440 0.31 -10.67 13.97
N LEU A 441 0.61 -10.93 12.68
CA LEU A 441 1.92 -11.41 12.27
C LEU A 441 2.53 -10.54 11.15
N GLU A 442 1.95 -10.53 9.96
CA GLU A 442 2.58 -9.99 8.76
C GLU A 442 2.82 -8.47 8.87
N SER A 443 1.86 -7.71 9.42
CA SER A 443 1.97 -6.25 9.55
C SER A 443 3.05 -5.78 10.54
N ASP A 444 3.62 -6.67 11.34
CA ASP A 444 4.71 -6.37 12.28
C ASP A 444 6.07 -6.95 11.84
N LEU A 445 6.10 -7.62 10.67
CA LEU A 445 7.31 -8.18 10.06
C LEU A 445 7.55 -7.55 8.68
N ARG A 446 8.77 -7.67 8.19
CA ARG A 446 9.12 -7.19 6.85
C ARG A 446 9.41 -8.35 5.92
N GLY A 447 8.96 -8.22 4.69
CA GLY A 447 9.19 -9.18 3.62
C GLY A 447 8.10 -10.26 3.55
N TYR A 448 8.13 -10.98 2.45
CA TYR A 448 7.19 -12.05 2.17
C TYR A 448 7.32 -13.21 3.18
N ILE A 449 6.20 -13.67 3.70
CA ILE A 449 6.09 -14.84 4.57
C ILE A 449 5.35 -15.92 3.80
N GLU A 450 6.03 -17.05 3.57
CA GLU A 450 5.49 -18.19 2.87
C GLU A 450 4.53 -18.98 3.76
N ASP A 451 3.34 -19.36 3.22
CA ASP A 451 2.36 -20.22 3.87
C ASP A 451 1.93 -19.74 5.27
N VAL A 452 1.50 -18.47 5.33
CA VAL A 452 1.15 -17.81 6.59
C VAL A 452 0.08 -18.56 7.40
N PRO A 453 -0.96 -19.19 6.79
CA PRO A 453 -1.97 -19.96 7.52
C PRO A 453 -1.38 -21.09 8.36
N TYR A 454 -0.34 -21.75 7.88
CA TYR A 454 0.34 -22.84 8.59
C TYR A 454 0.65 -22.49 10.04
N TYR A 455 1.11 -21.27 10.31
CA TYR A 455 1.51 -20.83 11.65
C TYR A 455 0.33 -20.67 12.63
N PHE A 456 -0.92 -20.76 12.13
CA PHE A 456 -2.14 -20.58 12.91
C PHE A 456 -3.04 -21.84 12.95
N GLU A 457 -2.70 -22.90 12.19
CA GLU A 457 -3.52 -24.10 12.08
C GLU A 457 -3.68 -24.81 13.43
N THR A 458 -2.58 -25.03 14.14
CA THR A 458 -2.59 -25.72 15.44
C THR A 458 -1.57 -25.14 16.41
N ASP A 459 -1.85 -25.25 17.71
CA ASP A 459 -0.91 -24.86 18.78
C ASP A 459 -0.13 -26.08 19.32
N ASP A 460 0.58 -26.79 18.46
CA ASP A 460 1.48 -27.88 18.83
C ASP A 460 2.97 -27.45 18.84
N ALA A 461 3.86 -28.38 19.18
CA ALA A 461 5.29 -28.07 19.30
C ALA A 461 5.95 -27.79 17.93
N VAL A 462 5.46 -28.41 16.86
CA VAL A 462 6.02 -28.27 15.50
C VAL A 462 5.70 -26.88 14.97
N HIS A 463 4.41 -26.45 15.04
CA HIS A 463 3.98 -25.13 14.59
C HIS A 463 4.62 -24.02 15.42
N ARG A 464 4.73 -24.18 16.75
CA ARG A 464 5.45 -23.21 17.61
C ARG A 464 6.92 -23.11 17.29
N ASN A 465 7.60 -24.22 16.93
CA ASN A 465 9.00 -24.18 16.50
C ASN A 465 9.17 -23.48 15.14
N ALA A 466 8.30 -23.79 14.17
CA ALA A 466 8.33 -23.13 12.87
C ALA A 466 8.12 -21.61 12.99
N LEU A 467 7.17 -21.20 13.85
CA LEU A 467 6.91 -19.79 14.14
C LEU A 467 8.06 -19.12 14.89
N ASP A 468 8.74 -19.85 15.79
CA ASP A 468 9.93 -19.38 16.48
C ASP A 468 11.13 -19.20 15.51
N LEU A 469 11.28 -20.10 14.52
CA LEU A 469 12.25 -19.96 13.42
C LEU A 469 11.95 -18.72 12.58
N LEU A 470 10.68 -18.49 12.22
CA LEU A 470 10.27 -17.29 11.49
C LEU A 470 10.69 -16.02 12.26
N MET A 471 10.46 -15.98 13.57
CA MET A 471 10.85 -14.85 14.43
C MET A 471 12.36 -14.65 14.54
N LEU A 472 13.16 -15.71 14.39
CA LEU A 472 14.63 -15.62 14.35
C LEU A 472 15.12 -15.06 13.01
N VAL A 473 14.48 -15.44 11.92
CA VAL A 473 14.88 -15.10 10.55
C VAL A 473 14.36 -13.70 10.15
N GLN A 474 13.11 -13.36 10.46
CA GLN A 474 12.49 -12.07 10.13
C GLN A 474 12.81 -11.03 11.22
N GLY A 475 14.04 -10.54 11.24
CA GLY A 475 14.56 -9.69 12.32
C GLY A 475 14.17 -8.22 12.28
N TRP A 476 13.37 -7.75 11.26
CA TRP A 476 12.95 -6.35 11.17
C TRP A 476 11.98 -6.00 12.31
N ARG A 477 12.09 -4.77 12.81
CA ARG A 477 11.29 -4.26 13.91
C ARG A 477 10.51 -3.03 13.49
N ARG A 478 9.19 -3.08 13.63
CA ARG A 478 8.30 -1.94 13.41
C ARG A 478 8.50 -0.84 14.47
N TYR A 479 8.91 -1.24 15.67
CA TYR A 479 8.98 -0.35 16.85
C TYR A 479 10.43 -0.17 17.27
N GLU A 480 10.95 1.05 17.19
CA GLU A 480 12.32 1.35 17.58
C GLU A 480 12.40 1.74 19.05
N TRP A 481 13.00 0.86 19.87
CA TRP A 481 13.06 1.01 21.31
C TRP A 481 13.72 2.32 21.75
N ARG A 482 14.80 2.76 21.11
CA ARG A 482 15.58 3.95 21.48
C ARG A 482 14.78 5.24 21.31
N GLN A 483 14.04 5.35 20.21
CA GLN A 483 13.14 6.49 19.98
C GLN A 483 11.97 6.47 20.96
N MET A 484 11.34 5.31 21.14
CA MET A 484 10.18 5.18 21.99
C MET A 484 10.49 5.38 23.49
N SER A 485 11.69 5.01 23.94
CA SER A 485 12.14 5.26 25.31
C SER A 485 12.60 6.71 25.54
N GLY A 486 12.75 7.51 24.48
CA GLY A 486 13.23 8.87 24.56
C GLY A 486 14.76 9.02 24.65
N VAL A 487 15.51 7.93 24.43
CA VAL A 487 16.98 7.98 24.28
C VAL A 487 17.36 8.73 23.00
N GLU A 488 16.58 8.56 21.95
CA GLU A 488 16.69 9.29 20.70
C GLU A 488 15.42 10.13 20.46
N PRO A 489 15.58 11.34 19.88
CA PRO A 489 14.43 12.19 19.58
C PRO A 489 13.56 11.58 18.45
N PHE A 490 12.26 11.72 18.59
CA PHE A 490 11.29 11.40 17.55
C PHE A 490 10.56 12.67 17.13
N SER A 491 10.54 12.97 15.85
CA SER A 491 9.83 14.12 15.28
C SER A 491 8.90 13.64 14.18
N PRO A 492 7.57 13.59 14.42
CA PRO A 492 6.62 13.17 13.39
C PRO A 492 6.57 14.20 12.25
N LEU A 493 6.67 13.72 11.02
CA LEU A 493 6.55 14.52 9.79
C LEU A 493 5.09 14.65 9.35
N HIS A 494 4.27 13.64 9.63
CA HIS A 494 2.89 13.55 9.20
C HIS A 494 1.95 13.62 10.39
N HIS A 495 1.01 14.55 10.32
CA HIS A 495 -0.05 14.70 11.31
C HIS A 495 -1.29 13.89 10.93
N VAL A 496 -2.13 13.61 11.92
CA VAL A 496 -3.44 12.99 11.73
C VAL A 496 -4.29 13.87 10.82
N GLU A 497 -4.95 13.27 9.83
CA GLU A 497 -5.86 13.97 8.93
C GLU A 497 -7.31 13.79 9.41
N GLU A 498 -7.92 14.90 9.84
CA GLU A 498 -9.32 14.95 10.31
C GLU A 498 -10.32 15.03 9.14
N GLY A 499 -9.84 15.12 7.90
CA GLY A 499 -10.62 15.21 6.68
C GLY A 499 -9.74 15.56 5.48
N ILE A 500 -10.36 15.93 4.37
CA ILE A 500 -9.66 16.42 3.19
C ILE A 500 -9.10 17.81 3.48
N LEU A 501 -7.78 17.92 3.45
CA LEU A 501 -7.04 19.14 3.77
C LEU A 501 -6.56 19.83 2.50
N VAL A 502 -6.68 21.16 2.45
CA VAL A 502 -5.99 22.02 1.49
C VAL A 502 -4.79 22.63 2.18
N LYS A 503 -3.59 22.29 1.74
CA LYS A 503 -2.33 22.74 2.34
C LYS A 503 -1.48 23.47 1.30
N GLY A 504 -0.73 24.46 1.74
CA GLY A 504 0.19 25.16 0.87
C GLY A 504 0.95 26.25 1.57
N GLN A 505 1.66 27.03 0.77
CA GLN A 505 2.48 28.14 1.22
C GLN A 505 2.19 29.40 0.38
N VAL A 506 2.16 30.53 1.03
CA VAL A 506 2.05 31.84 0.38
C VAL A 506 3.41 32.49 0.32
N LEU A 507 3.83 32.87 -0.89
CA LEU A 507 5.15 33.42 -1.15
C LEU A 507 5.05 34.82 -1.76
N ARG A 508 5.96 35.67 -1.39
CA ARG A 508 6.15 36.94 -2.06
C ARG A 508 7.28 36.82 -3.09
N TYR A 509 6.96 37.02 -4.36
CA TYR A 509 7.96 37.04 -5.43
C TYR A 509 8.84 38.27 -5.36
N ARG A 510 10.16 38.08 -5.53
CA ARG A 510 11.17 39.13 -5.67
C ARG A 510 12.19 38.74 -6.74
N LEU A 511 12.87 39.69 -7.31
CA LEU A 511 13.97 39.45 -8.27
C LEU A 511 15.09 38.52 -7.72
N SER A 512 15.22 38.45 -6.39
CA SER A 512 16.19 37.58 -5.69
C SER A 512 15.64 36.25 -5.22
N GLY A 513 14.46 35.81 -5.72
CA GLY A 513 13.78 34.60 -5.32
C GLY A 513 12.52 34.86 -4.47
N SER A 514 11.71 33.83 -4.28
CA SER A 514 10.49 33.87 -3.48
C SER A 514 10.81 33.80 -1.98
N ARG A 515 9.99 34.47 -1.15
CA ARG A 515 10.10 34.44 0.31
C ARG A 515 8.72 34.13 0.92
N PRO A 516 8.65 33.32 1.98
CA PRO A 516 7.42 33.10 2.73
C PRO A 516 6.78 34.42 3.20
N GLU A 517 5.46 34.47 3.16
CA GLU A 517 4.70 35.66 3.59
C GLU A 517 3.76 35.27 4.75
N PRO A 518 4.12 35.57 6.00
CA PRO A 518 3.32 35.26 7.17
C PRO A 518 2.12 36.21 7.35
N GLY A 519 1.11 35.74 8.09
CA GLY A 519 -0.02 36.55 8.54
C GLY A 519 -0.98 36.97 7.42
N VAL A 520 -0.96 36.31 6.29
CA VAL A 520 -1.88 36.56 5.14
C VAL A 520 -3.13 35.71 5.32
N ASP A 521 -4.30 36.28 5.08
CA ASP A 521 -5.56 35.54 5.03
C ASP A 521 -5.70 34.86 3.64
N VAL A 522 -5.80 33.53 3.64
CA VAL A 522 -6.07 32.72 2.46
C VAL A 522 -7.54 32.33 2.49
N SER A 523 -8.35 32.89 1.62
CA SER A 523 -9.74 32.49 1.43
C SER A 523 -9.80 31.32 0.47
N VAL A 524 -10.55 30.28 0.81
CA VAL A 524 -10.72 29.04 0.05
C VAL A 524 -12.20 28.89 -0.30
N TRP A 525 -12.49 28.67 -1.56
CA TRP A 525 -13.83 28.28 -2.05
C TRP A 525 -13.71 26.95 -2.77
N LEU A 526 -14.57 26.02 -2.37
CA LEU A 526 -14.71 24.68 -2.96
C LEU A 526 -16.11 24.63 -3.58
N TYR A 527 -16.16 24.26 -4.84
CA TYR A 527 -17.42 24.25 -5.59
C TYR A 527 -17.53 23.00 -6.47
N SER A 528 -18.68 22.35 -6.42
CA SER A 528 -19.17 21.38 -7.41
C SER A 528 -20.69 21.54 -7.55
N PRO A 529 -21.36 20.92 -8.53
CA PRO A 529 -22.82 20.99 -8.65
C PRO A 529 -23.57 20.57 -7.39
N GLU A 530 -23.00 19.69 -6.58
CA GLU A 530 -23.63 19.13 -5.39
C GLU A 530 -23.09 19.70 -4.08
N PHE A 531 -22.02 20.51 -4.14
CA PHE A 531 -21.28 20.94 -2.98
C PHE A 531 -20.75 22.37 -3.13
N ASN A 532 -20.92 23.17 -2.08
CA ASN A 532 -20.34 24.51 -1.99
C ASN A 532 -19.88 24.76 -0.54
N SER A 533 -18.58 24.98 -0.35
CA SER A 533 -18.00 25.35 0.94
C SER A 533 -16.99 26.47 0.76
N SER A 534 -16.90 27.33 1.74
CA SER A 534 -15.91 28.41 1.74
C SER A 534 -15.42 28.69 3.14
N GLY A 535 -14.19 29.17 3.25
CA GLY A 535 -13.61 29.55 4.51
C GLY A 535 -12.35 30.38 4.32
N SER A 536 -11.72 30.74 5.42
CA SER A 536 -10.47 31.50 5.42
C SER A 536 -9.54 30.98 6.51
N VAL A 537 -8.26 30.94 6.19
CA VAL A 537 -7.19 30.55 7.12
C VAL A 537 -6.04 31.52 7.02
N LYS A 538 -5.35 31.79 8.13
CA LYS A 538 -4.20 32.66 8.16
C LYS A 538 -2.91 31.88 8.04
N THR A 539 -1.96 32.41 7.24
CA THR A 539 -0.64 31.79 7.14
C THR A 539 0.17 31.96 8.43
N ASP A 540 0.94 30.93 8.78
CA ASP A 540 1.87 30.92 9.91
C ASP A 540 3.17 31.73 9.61
N ASP A 541 4.16 31.66 10.51
CA ASP A 541 5.43 32.39 10.41
C ASP A 541 6.27 31.96 9.18
N ASP A 542 6.05 30.74 8.68
CA ASP A 542 6.68 30.22 7.46
C ASP A 542 5.82 30.43 6.21
N GLY A 543 4.74 31.21 6.32
CA GLY A 543 3.82 31.48 5.23
C GLY A 543 2.95 30.30 4.84
N ARG A 544 2.90 29.22 5.64
CA ARG A 544 2.12 28.01 5.37
C ARG A 544 0.68 28.17 5.86
N PHE A 545 -0.22 27.48 5.19
CA PHE A 545 -1.63 27.40 5.59
C PHE A 545 -2.13 25.96 5.50
N VAL A 546 -3.11 25.64 6.37
CA VAL A 546 -3.85 24.39 6.35
C VAL A 546 -5.33 24.71 6.51
N PHE A 547 -6.12 24.38 5.51
CA PHE A 547 -7.55 24.56 5.51
C PHE A 547 -8.25 23.20 5.53
N LEU A 548 -9.18 23.02 6.47
CA LEU A 548 -10.07 21.87 6.55
C LEU A 548 -11.48 22.36 6.22
N SER A 549 -12.18 21.71 5.29
CA SER A 549 -13.57 22.02 4.99
C SER A 549 -14.47 21.58 6.15
N ASP A 550 -15.49 22.39 6.48
CA ASP A 550 -16.49 22.07 7.50
C ASP A 550 -17.40 20.91 7.08
N SER A 551 -17.41 20.56 5.81
CA SER A 551 -18.20 19.47 5.23
C SER A 551 -17.31 18.51 4.48
N ASP A 552 -17.74 17.24 4.38
CA ASP A 552 -17.06 16.24 3.57
C ASP A 552 -17.07 16.64 2.09
N VAL A 553 -15.89 16.63 1.48
CA VAL A 553 -15.73 16.88 0.04
C VAL A 553 -15.70 15.53 -0.66
N TRP A 554 -16.70 15.28 -1.51
CA TRP A 554 -16.81 14.07 -2.31
C TRP A 554 -16.53 14.35 -3.78
N GLY A 555 -15.84 13.42 -4.44
CA GLY A 555 -15.48 13.55 -5.84
C GLY A 555 -14.52 14.71 -6.12
N ARG A 556 -14.50 15.18 -7.35
CA ARG A 556 -13.70 16.32 -7.79
C ARG A 556 -14.49 17.61 -7.66
N CYS A 557 -13.91 18.63 -7.07
CA CYS A 557 -14.50 19.96 -7.01
C CYS A 557 -13.51 21.03 -7.49
N ASP A 558 -14.07 22.13 -8.01
CA ASP A 558 -13.27 23.30 -8.33
C ASP A 558 -12.87 24.04 -7.06
N MET A 559 -11.65 24.55 -7.02
CA MET A 559 -11.09 25.25 -5.88
C MET A 559 -10.55 26.61 -6.29
N ILE A 560 -11.00 27.64 -5.59
CA ILE A 560 -10.47 29.01 -5.75
C ILE A 560 -9.80 29.42 -4.45
N LEU A 561 -8.55 29.80 -4.54
CA LEU A 561 -7.76 30.34 -3.44
C LEU A 561 -7.47 31.83 -3.70
N ARG A 562 -7.57 32.66 -2.66
CA ARG A 562 -7.30 34.10 -2.75
C ARG A 562 -6.54 34.57 -1.52
N THR A 563 -5.45 35.32 -1.76
CA THR A 563 -4.67 35.95 -0.68
C THR A 563 -5.17 37.37 -0.40
N GLN A 564 -5.45 37.64 0.86
CA GLN A 564 -5.97 38.93 1.31
C GLN A 564 -5.26 39.42 2.57
N SER A 565 -5.26 40.72 2.78
CA SER A 565 -4.81 41.34 4.03
C SER A 565 -5.60 42.60 4.31
N PRO A 566 -5.83 42.97 5.59
CA PRO A 566 -6.54 44.19 5.93
C PRO A 566 -5.69 45.41 5.53
N ASP A 567 -6.34 46.42 4.95
CA ASP A 567 -5.76 47.73 4.75
C ASP A 567 -5.71 48.56 6.06
N LYS A 568 -5.22 49.80 5.99
CA LYS A 568 -5.11 50.68 7.15
C LYS A 568 -6.45 50.96 7.88
N ASN A 569 -7.57 50.71 7.20
CA ASN A 569 -8.94 50.91 7.69
C ASN A 569 -9.60 49.55 8.10
N GLY A 570 -8.84 48.47 8.08
CA GLY A 570 -9.35 47.11 8.41
C GLY A 570 -10.14 46.44 7.28
N LYS A 571 -10.22 47.06 6.07
CA LYS A 571 -10.92 46.43 4.93
C LYS A 571 -9.99 45.44 4.24
N MET A 572 -10.48 44.21 4.04
CA MET A 572 -9.74 43.17 3.32
C MET A 572 -9.49 43.56 1.87
N LYS A 573 -8.25 43.48 1.43
CA LYS A 573 -7.81 43.74 0.05
C LYS A 573 -6.97 42.59 -0.46
N ASP A 574 -7.21 42.26 -1.72
CA ASP A 574 -6.42 41.24 -2.42
C ASP A 574 -4.92 41.64 -2.45
N ARG A 575 -4.08 40.64 -2.24
CA ARG A 575 -2.62 40.77 -2.24
C ARG A 575 -2.07 40.02 -3.45
N ASP A 576 -1.07 40.61 -4.08
CA ASP A 576 -0.34 40.04 -5.19
C ASP A 576 0.74 39.08 -4.67
N LEU A 577 0.34 37.86 -4.28
CA LEU A 577 1.22 36.85 -3.69
C LEU A 577 1.03 35.53 -4.44
N LEU A 578 2.10 34.76 -4.53
CA LEU A 578 2.09 33.42 -5.11
C LEU A 578 1.52 32.44 -4.09
N ILE A 579 0.60 31.56 -4.51
CA ILE A 579 0.06 30.49 -3.71
C ILE A 579 0.59 29.17 -4.27
N GLU A 580 1.47 28.51 -3.54
CA GLU A 580 1.92 27.16 -3.86
C GLU A 580 1.14 26.17 -3.00
N LEU A 581 0.52 25.18 -3.62
CA LEU A 581 -0.12 24.07 -2.92
C LEU A 581 0.92 23.02 -2.60
N ASP A 582 0.77 22.38 -1.44
CA ASP A 582 1.58 21.22 -1.10
C ASP A 582 1.30 20.12 -2.13
N ARG A 583 2.38 19.49 -2.56
CA ARG A 583 2.31 18.34 -3.47
C ARG A 583 1.56 17.19 -2.80
N VAL A 584 0.80 16.44 -3.58
CA VAL A 584 0.25 15.18 -3.11
C VAL A 584 1.43 14.23 -2.93
N PHE A 585 1.57 13.70 -1.73
CA PHE A 585 2.67 12.79 -1.39
C PHE A 585 2.19 11.35 -1.56
N SER A 586 3.03 10.53 -2.18
CA SER A 586 2.85 9.09 -2.30
C SER A 586 4.14 8.41 -1.81
N PRO A 587 4.07 7.33 -0.99
CA PRO A 587 5.25 6.62 -0.52
C PRO A 587 6.05 6.05 -1.69
N LYS A 588 7.36 5.94 -1.54
CA LYS A 588 8.20 5.30 -2.55
C LYS A 588 7.72 3.86 -2.81
N ALA A 589 7.65 3.45 -4.08
CA ALA A 589 7.31 2.08 -4.42
C ALA A 589 8.38 1.12 -3.88
N ALA A 590 7.94 0.07 -3.17
CA ALA A 590 8.83 -0.93 -2.63
C ALA A 590 9.42 -1.82 -3.74
N ALA A 591 10.60 -2.42 -3.50
CA ALA A 591 11.12 -3.49 -4.35
C ALA A 591 10.24 -4.73 -4.21
N TYR A 592 9.94 -5.41 -5.33
CA TYR A 592 9.28 -6.70 -5.27
C TYR A 592 10.24 -7.80 -4.80
N PHE A 593 9.77 -8.68 -3.95
CA PHE A 593 10.40 -9.97 -3.74
C PHE A 593 10.02 -10.90 -4.90
N SER A 594 10.96 -11.74 -5.32
CA SER A 594 10.71 -12.65 -6.45
C SER A 594 9.49 -13.57 -6.25
N GLY A 595 9.16 -13.93 -5.00
CA GLY A 595 7.96 -14.71 -4.68
C GLY A 595 6.66 -13.94 -4.88
N GLU A 596 6.64 -12.59 -4.75
CA GLU A 596 5.42 -11.78 -4.90
C GLU A 596 4.97 -11.62 -6.35
N THR A 597 5.90 -11.77 -7.30
CA THR A 597 5.65 -11.65 -8.73
C THR A 597 5.70 -13.00 -9.44
N SER A 598 5.36 -14.07 -8.74
CA SER A 598 5.27 -15.41 -9.29
C SER A 598 3.98 -16.09 -8.85
N LEU A 599 3.60 -17.17 -9.53
CA LEU A 599 2.52 -18.04 -9.09
C LEU A 599 3.12 -19.32 -8.49
N PRO A 600 2.37 -20.06 -7.64
CA PRO A 600 2.79 -21.36 -7.17
C PRO A 600 3.23 -22.29 -8.31
N ASP A 601 4.28 -23.07 -8.14
CA ASP A 601 4.93 -23.89 -9.18
C ASP A 601 3.99 -24.72 -10.05
N SER A 602 2.89 -25.24 -9.47
CA SER A 602 1.86 -25.98 -10.21
C SER A 602 1.17 -25.16 -11.28
N ASN A 603 1.32 -23.82 -11.26
CA ASN A 603 0.62 -22.87 -12.12
C ASN A 603 1.55 -21.93 -12.88
N LEU A 604 2.86 -21.85 -12.54
CA LEU A 604 3.84 -21.11 -13.32
C LEU A 604 3.90 -21.58 -14.79
N ASN A 605 3.73 -22.87 -15.02
CA ASN A 605 3.64 -23.45 -16.36
C ASN A 605 2.33 -23.14 -17.09
N ARG A 606 1.38 -22.46 -16.47
CA ARG A 606 0.11 -22.05 -17.09
C ARG A 606 0.09 -20.62 -17.56
N ILE A 607 1.03 -19.78 -17.10
CA ILE A 607 1.15 -18.42 -17.64
C ILE A 607 1.80 -18.51 -19.00
N THR A 608 1.07 -18.10 -20.03
CA THR A 608 1.58 -17.93 -21.37
C THR A 608 2.04 -16.49 -21.54
N TYR A 609 3.34 -16.28 -21.68
CA TYR A 609 3.89 -14.97 -22.02
C TYR A 609 3.87 -14.83 -23.54
N VAL A 610 3.06 -13.90 -24.03
CA VAL A 610 2.95 -13.59 -25.48
C VAL A 610 3.80 -12.37 -25.75
N ALA A 611 4.78 -12.49 -26.66
CA ALA A 611 5.55 -11.32 -27.11
C ALA A 611 4.63 -10.37 -27.87
N GLU A 612 4.64 -9.10 -27.52
CA GLU A 612 3.88 -8.06 -28.23
C GLU A 612 4.40 -7.98 -29.68
N THR A 613 3.65 -8.53 -30.62
CA THR A 613 3.87 -8.23 -32.05
C THR A 613 2.98 -7.04 -32.40
N PHE A 614 3.59 -5.99 -32.89
CA PHE A 614 2.96 -4.69 -33.17
C PHE A 614 1.69 -4.78 -34.04
N ASP A 615 1.60 -5.80 -34.90
CA ASP A 615 0.45 -6.03 -35.78
C ASP A 615 -0.72 -6.72 -35.06
N GLU A 616 -0.50 -7.45 -34.00
CA GLU A 616 -1.56 -8.20 -33.28
C GLU A 616 -2.28 -7.31 -32.28
N ALA A 617 -1.55 -6.47 -31.52
CA ALA A 617 -2.16 -5.50 -30.61
C ALA A 617 -3.12 -4.53 -31.35
N VAL A 618 -2.74 -4.08 -32.55
CA VAL A 618 -3.62 -3.21 -33.37
C VAL A 618 -4.84 -3.96 -33.89
N LYS A 619 -4.75 -5.28 -34.12
CA LYS A 619 -5.89 -6.09 -34.55
C LYS A 619 -6.85 -6.40 -33.40
N GLU A 620 -6.34 -6.62 -32.20
CA GLU A 620 -7.16 -6.87 -30.99
C GLU A 620 -7.93 -5.63 -30.56
N GLU A 621 -7.32 -4.43 -30.53
CA GLU A 621 -8.06 -3.18 -30.27
C GLU A 621 -9.19 -2.96 -31.30
N LYS A 622 -9.00 -3.34 -32.57
CA LYS A 622 -10.08 -3.30 -33.56
C LYS A 622 -11.20 -4.30 -33.27
N HIS A 623 -10.87 -5.47 -32.75
CA HIS A 623 -11.88 -6.50 -32.42
C HIS A 623 -12.69 -6.08 -31.19
N LEU A 624 -12.06 -5.53 -30.12
CA LEU A 624 -12.74 -5.00 -28.93
C LEU A 624 -13.66 -3.81 -29.31
N SER A 625 -13.21 -2.87 -30.10
CA SER A 625 -14.03 -1.74 -30.56
C SER A 625 -15.17 -2.15 -31.51
N MET A 626 -15.13 -3.32 -32.10
CA MET A 626 -16.22 -3.86 -32.92
C MET A 626 -17.20 -4.72 -32.12
N SER A 627 -16.78 -5.36 -31.02
CA SER A 627 -17.68 -6.15 -30.15
C SER A 627 -18.58 -5.26 -29.28
N GLU A 628 -18.14 -4.06 -28.89
CA GLU A 628 -19.00 -3.08 -28.22
C GLU A 628 -20.17 -2.53 -29.06
N LYS A 629 -20.21 -2.82 -30.37
CA LYS A 629 -21.22 -2.29 -31.29
C LYS A 629 -22.47 -3.15 -31.47
N VAL A 630 -22.56 -4.30 -30.85
CA VAL A 630 -23.75 -5.15 -30.94
C VAL A 630 -24.57 -5.06 -29.65
N HIS A 631 -25.12 -3.89 -29.39
CA HIS A 631 -26.34 -3.79 -28.59
C HIS A 631 -27.51 -3.69 -29.59
N ASP A 632 -28.22 -4.77 -29.76
CA ASP A 632 -29.55 -4.78 -30.37
C ASP A 632 -30.50 -3.94 -29.46
N LEU A 633 -30.58 -2.66 -29.78
CA LEU A 633 -31.67 -1.80 -29.31
C LEU A 633 -32.68 -1.74 -30.44
N ASP A 634 -33.94 -2.04 -30.13
CA ASP A 634 -35.08 -1.91 -31.03
C ASP A 634 -35.04 -0.58 -31.79
N GLU A 635 -35.37 -0.67 -33.06
CA GLU A 635 -35.34 0.30 -34.14
C GLU A 635 -35.85 1.67 -33.71
N VAL A 636 -34.92 2.58 -33.35
CA VAL A 636 -35.13 4.02 -33.40
C VAL A 636 -34.39 4.53 -34.62
N SER A 637 -35.12 4.80 -35.70
CA SER A 637 -34.52 5.40 -36.91
C SER A 637 -34.11 6.86 -36.60
N VAL A 638 -32.86 7.03 -36.28
CA VAL A 638 -32.19 8.32 -36.30
C VAL A 638 -31.35 8.37 -37.55
N THR A 639 -31.72 9.22 -38.49
CA THR A 639 -30.87 9.58 -39.62
C THR A 639 -29.64 10.29 -39.14
N ALA A 640 -28.62 9.52 -38.70
CA ALA A 640 -27.30 10.03 -38.43
C ALA A 640 -26.50 10.06 -39.73
N GLN A 641 -26.03 11.24 -40.12
CA GLN A 641 -24.96 11.35 -41.10
C GLN A 641 -23.79 10.51 -40.61
N GLN A 642 -23.30 9.63 -41.50
CA GLN A 642 -22.09 8.86 -41.29
C GLN A 642 -20.93 9.81 -40.95
N ARG A 643 -20.63 10.00 -39.68
CA ARG A 643 -19.31 10.50 -39.25
C ARG A 643 -18.35 9.33 -39.36
N GLY A 644 -17.26 9.53 -40.07
CA GLY A 644 -16.23 8.52 -40.27
C GLY A 644 -15.68 8.01 -38.95
N LEU A 645 -15.44 6.73 -38.85
CA LEU A 645 -14.91 5.96 -37.71
C LEU A 645 -13.52 6.41 -37.22
N THR A 646 -12.99 7.54 -37.77
CA THR A 646 -11.60 7.98 -37.60
C THR A 646 -11.38 9.07 -36.58
N ASP A 647 -12.41 9.58 -35.90
CA ASP A 647 -12.28 10.77 -35.03
C ASP A 647 -12.47 10.55 -33.50
N ARG A 648 -12.56 9.31 -33.03
CA ARG A 648 -12.62 9.08 -31.59
C ARG A 648 -11.21 9.01 -31.01
N PRO A 649 -10.91 9.79 -29.95
CA PRO A 649 -9.61 9.68 -29.29
C PRO A 649 -9.46 8.29 -28.66
N THR A 650 -8.30 7.67 -28.88
CA THR A 650 -7.95 6.38 -28.25
C THR A 650 -7.58 6.60 -26.78
N ILE A 651 -6.92 7.71 -26.47
CA ILE A 651 -6.48 8.07 -25.13
C ILE A 651 -6.70 9.56 -24.91
N ILE A 652 -7.13 9.93 -23.71
CA ILE A 652 -7.32 11.32 -23.29
C ILE A 652 -6.51 11.56 -22.00
N TYR A 653 -5.67 12.59 -22.01
CA TYR A 653 -4.94 13.04 -20.82
C TYR A 653 -5.37 14.46 -20.45
N ASN A 654 -5.57 14.70 -19.14
CA ASN A 654 -5.60 16.04 -18.58
C ASN A 654 -4.19 16.40 -18.12
N VAL A 655 -3.58 17.43 -18.71
CA VAL A 655 -2.17 17.76 -18.50
C VAL A 655 -1.85 18.03 -17.04
N SER A 656 -2.67 18.80 -16.34
CA SER A 656 -2.47 19.10 -14.92
C SER A 656 -2.49 17.85 -14.03
N ASP A 657 -3.40 16.90 -14.32
CA ASP A 657 -3.53 15.69 -13.53
C ASP A 657 -2.31 14.76 -13.75
N GLU A 658 -1.77 14.74 -14.96
CA GLU A 658 -0.59 13.95 -15.29
C GLU A 658 0.70 14.58 -14.71
N GLU A 659 0.84 15.90 -14.77
CA GLU A 659 1.96 16.59 -14.11
C GLU A 659 1.94 16.38 -12.59
N ASP A 660 0.77 16.46 -11.97
CA ASP A 660 0.63 16.19 -10.53
C ASP A 660 1.08 14.75 -10.19
N LYS A 661 0.73 13.75 -11.02
CA LYS A 661 1.20 12.37 -10.84
C LYS A 661 2.72 12.23 -10.94
N LEU A 662 3.38 12.94 -11.88
CA LEU A 662 4.83 12.92 -12.02
C LEU A 662 5.52 13.59 -10.83
N ILE A 663 4.98 14.70 -10.36
CA ILE A 663 5.45 15.40 -9.16
C ILE A 663 5.38 14.47 -7.95
N ASP A 664 4.29 13.74 -7.79
CA ASP A 664 4.07 12.80 -6.70
C ASP A 664 5.06 11.63 -6.70
N THR A 665 5.49 11.19 -7.88
CA THR A 665 6.49 10.12 -8.02
C THR A 665 7.94 10.62 -7.93
N HIS A 666 8.15 11.91 -7.63
CA HIS A 666 9.47 12.56 -7.62
C HIS A 666 10.19 12.54 -9.00
N ASP A 667 9.47 12.28 -10.07
CA ASP A 667 9.99 12.34 -11.44
C ASP A 667 9.80 13.76 -12.02
N THR A 668 10.52 14.70 -11.45
CA THR A 668 10.47 16.12 -11.84
C THR A 668 11.61 16.52 -12.76
N ASP A 669 12.50 15.61 -13.09
CA ASP A 669 13.68 15.85 -13.89
C ASP A 669 13.40 15.62 -15.39
N TYR A 670 12.47 16.40 -15.94
CA TYR A 670 12.20 16.42 -17.37
C TYR A 670 12.03 17.88 -17.86
N ALA A 671 12.32 18.12 -19.13
CA ALA A 671 12.17 19.43 -19.72
C ALA A 671 10.68 19.81 -19.83
N ASP A 672 10.34 21.09 -19.60
CA ASP A 672 9.00 21.61 -19.87
C ASP A 672 8.66 21.44 -21.37
N GLY A 673 7.48 20.92 -21.66
CA GLY A 673 6.98 20.72 -23.02
C GLY A 673 6.24 19.41 -23.23
N ILE A 674 5.25 19.46 -24.11
CA ILE A 674 4.33 18.33 -24.37
C ILE A 674 5.05 17.03 -24.79
N PRO A 675 6.08 17.05 -25.68
CA PRO A 675 6.78 15.83 -26.00
C PRO A 675 7.45 15.16 -24.81
N ALA A 676 8.10 15.94 -23.95
CA ALA A 676 8.77 15.43 -22.75
C ALA A 676 7.76 14.88 -21.74
N LEU A 677 6.62 15.55 -21.56
CA LEU A 677 5.53 15.06 -20.72
C LEU A 677 5.00 13.73 -21.26
N LEU A 678 4.68 13.65 -22.57
CA LEU A 678 4.14 12.43 -23.18
C LEU A 678 5.11 11.25 -23.06
N GLU A 679 6.40 11.48 -23.21
CA GLU A 679 7.42 10.44 -23.06
C GLU A 679 7.44 9.87 -21.64
N ARG A 680 7.08 10.67 -20.63
CA ARG A 680 7.01 10.25 -19.24
C ARG A 680 5.71 9.52 -18.89
N ILE A 681 4.58 9.99 -19.39
CA ILE A 681 3.26 9.45 -19.02
C ILE A 681 2.80 8.30 -19.91
N ASN A 682 3.36 8.16 -21.11
CA ASN A 682 2.92 7.17 -22.09
C ASN A 682 4.08 6.28 -22.57
N PRO A 683 4.07 4.97 -22.23
CA PRO A 683 5.16 4.05 -22.58
C PRO A 683 5.33 3.79 -24.09
N TYR A 684 4.36 4.16 -24.91
CA TYR A 684 4.42 3.99 -26.37
C TYR A 684 4.91 5.23 -27.11
N PHE A 685 4.99 6.36 -26.42
CA PHE A 685 5.50 7.59 -26.99
C PHE A 685 7.01 7.65 -26.82
N ALA A 686 7.75 8.06 -27.83
CA ALA A 686 9.19 8.23 -27.76
C ALA A 686 9.66 9.38 -28.63
N ILE A 687 10.61 10.13 -28.09
CA ILE A 687 11.38 11.13 -28.84
C ILE A 687 12.53 10.40 -29.54
N LYS A 688 12.55 10.37 -30.88
CA LYS A 688 13.57 9.67 -31.68
C LYS A 688 14.79 10.52 -31.96
N SER A 689 14.61 11.80 -32.22
CA SER A 689 15.68 12.77 -32.36
C SER A 689 15.25 14.12 -31.83
N ASP A 690 16.21 14.81 -31.23
CA ASP A 690 16.11 16.17 -30.77
C ASP A 690 17.46 16.85 -31.02
N ASP A 691 17.57 17.61 -32.14
CA ASP A 691 18.79 18.27 -32.55
C ASP A 691 18.81 19.78 -32.21
N GLY A 692 17.80 20.24 -31.45
CA GLY A 692 17.69 21.63 -31.02
C GLY A 692 16.85 22.51 -31.94
N GLU A 693 16.69 22.15 -33.23
CA GLU A 693 15.80 22.80 -34.18
C GLU A 693 14.53 21.99 -34.42
N ASP A 694 14.67 20.67 -34.55
CA ASP A 694 13.58 19.75 -34.88
C ASP A 694 13.44 18.62 -33.86
N ILE A 695 12.21 18.27 -33.55
CA ILE A 695 11.85 17.14 -32.69
C ILE A 695 11.07 16.10 -33.48
N VAL A 696 11.55 14.86 -33.51
CA VAL A 696 10.86 13.75 -34.15
C VAL A 696 10.30 12.80 -33.09
N CYS A 697 8.98 12.67 -33.07
CA CYS A 697 8.28 11.83 -32.13
C CYS A 697 7.60 10.64 -32.81
N THR A 698 7.54 9.53 -32.08
CA THR A 698 6.82 8.33 -32.52
C THR A 698 5.89 7.84 -31.39
N TYR A 699 4.78 7.24 -31.79
CA TYR A 699 3.86 6.54 -30.92
C TYR A 699 3.66 5.13 -31.47
N LYS A 700 3.94 4.11 -30.69
CA LYS A 700 3.97 2.69 -31.14
C LYS A 700 4.81 2.53 -32.44
N ASN A 701 5.98 3.18 -32.51
CA ASN A 701 6.88 3.27 -33.69
C ASN A 701 6.26 3.87 -34.97
N ARG A 702 5.12 4.52 -34.89
CA ARG A 702 4.45 5.21 -35.97
C ARG A 702 4.70 6.70 -35.85
N PRO A 703 4.82 7.44 -36.98
CA PRO A 703 5.04 8.87 -36.93
C PRO A 703 3.84 9.60 -36.31
N VAL A 704 4.14 10.56 -35.45
CA VAL A 704 3.17 11.40 -34.75
C VAL A 704 3.02 12.72 -35.48
N LYS A 705 1.78 13.24 -35.56
CA LYS A 705 1.48 14.61 -35.97
C LYS A 705 0.79 15.33 -34.81
N PHE A 706 1.28 16.50 -34.45
CA PHE A 706 0.65 17.35 -33.43
C PHE A 706 -0.29 18.34 -34.07
N VAL A 707 -1.46 18.54 -33.47
CA VAL A 707 -2.43 19.58 -33.84
C VAL A 707 -2.83 20.34 -32.60
N PHE A 708 -2.61 21.63 -32.60
CA PHE A 708 -2.96 22.51 -31.47
C PHE A 708 -4.28 23.21 -31.76
N TYR A 709 -5.21 23.12 -30.83
CA TYR A 709 -6.49 23.83 -30.84
C TYR A 709 -6.43 24.96 -29.81
N ASP A 710 -6.24 26.20 -30.29
CA ASP A 710 -6.22 27.37 -29.42
C ASP A 710 -7.67 27.82 -29.15
N ALA A 711 -8.10 27.71 -27.90
CA ALA A 711 -9.44 28.16 -27.50
C ALA A 711 -9.66 29.69 -27.68
N SER A 712 -8.59 30.49 -27.77
CA SER A 712 -8.71 31.95 -27.95
C SER A 712 -9.32 32.37 -29.32
N GLN A 713 -9.29 31.50 -30.31
CA GLN A 713 -9.79 31.78 -31.65
C GLN A 713 -11.29 31.51 -31.82
N TYR A 714 -11.96 30.91 -30.81
CA TYR A 714 -13.33 30.41 -30.91
C TYR A 714 -14.33 31.09 -29.98
N MET A 715 -13.92 32.09 -29.19
CA MET A 715 -14.81 32.80 -28.26
C MET A 715 -15.37 34.09 -28.89
N GLY A 716 -16.26 33.93 -29.88
CA GLY A 716 -17.33 34.90 -30.07
C GLY A 716 -18.57 34.40 -29.32
N ASP A 717 -19.46 35.29 -28.93
CA ASP A 717 -20.68 35.08 -28.09
C ASP A 717 -21.57 33.86 -28.38
N TRP A 718 -21.30 33.12 -29.45
CA TRP A 718 -21.99 31.92 -29.89
C TRP A 718 -21.37 30.60 -29.41
N ALA A 719 -20.09 30.60 -29.04
CA ALA A 719 -19.39 29.37 -28.63
C ALA A 719 -19.83 28.94 -27.23
N ASP A 720 -20.08 29.86 -26.32
CA ASP A 720 -20.56 29.57 -24.97
C ASP A 720 -22.00 28.99 -24.98
N ALA A 721 -22.84 29.47 -25.89
CA ALA A 721 -24.20 28.95 -26.04
C ALA A 721 -24.24 27.56 -26.69
N ALA A 722 -23.33 27.27 -27.63
CA ALA A 722 -23.23 25.97 -28.29
C ALA A 722 -22.62 24.92 -27.36
N MET A 723 -21.63 25.30 -26.51
CA MET A 723 -21.02 24.41 -25.53
C MET A 723 -22.00 24.05 -24.40
N LEU A 724 -22.80 25.01 -23.93
CA LEU A 724 -23.90 24.79 -22.98
C LEU A 724 -25.06 23.97 -23.58
N ALA A 725 -25.21 23.99 -24.89
CA ALA A 725 -26.23 23.22 -25.61
C ALA A 725 -25.75 21.81 -26.05
N GLY A 726 -24.49 21.43 -25.79
CA GLY A 726 -23.95 20.14 -26.19
C GLY A 726 -23.80 19.94 -27.70
N LEU A 727 -23.69 21.04 -28.46
CA LEU A 727 -23.51 21.00 -29.92
C LEU A 727 -22.03 20.99 -30.28
N ASP A 728 -21.56 19.89 -30.89
CA ASP A 728 -20.21 19.76 -31.44
C ASP A 728 -20.06 20.67 -32.69
N MET A 729 -19.31 21.76 -32.54
CA MET A 729 -18.89 22.59 -33.67
C MET A 729 -17.58 22.06 -34.27
N PRO A 730 -17.44 22.07 -35.61
CA PRO A 730 -16.16 21.71 -36.23
C PRO A 730 -15.11 22.77 -35.93
N VAL A 731 -14.13 22.40 -35.18
CA VAL A 731 -13.00 23.22 -34.78
C VAL A 731 -11.84 22.98 -35.74
N GLU A 732 -11.41 23.98 -36.48
CA GLU A 732 -10.21 23.88 -37.34
C GLU A 732 -8.94 23.94 -36.46
N GLY A 733 -8.22 22.82 -36.34
CA GLY A 733 -6.94 22.76 -35.62
C GLY A 733 -5.78 23.19 -36.53
N ARG A 734 -4.77 23.85 -35.95
CA ARG A 734 -3.51 24.16 -36.64
C ARG A 734 -2.53 23.00 -36.53
N LEU A 735 -2.05 22.53 -37.73
CA LEU A 735 -0.94 21.59 -37.80
C LEU A 735 0.35 22.24 -37.32
N MET A 736 1.04 21.59 -36.44
CA MET A 736 2.34 22.05 -35.94
C MET A 736 3.48 21.52 -36.80
N GLN A 737 4.50 22.35 -36.98
CA GLN A 737 5.68 21.98 -37.74
C GLN A 737 6.50 20.92 -36.98
N GLN A 738 6.66 19.77 -37.62
CA GLN A 738 7.58 18.72 -37.26
C GLN A 738 8.38 18.42 -38.52
N SER A 739 9.71 18.42 -38.49
CA SER A 739 10.49 18.07 -39.65
C SER A 739 10.23 16.61 -40.01
N VAL A 740 9.72 16.39 -41.17
CA VAL A 740 9.66 15.07 -41.78
C VAL A 740 10.91 14.93 -42.65
N GLY A 741 11.80 14.00 -42.26
CA GLY A 741 12.88 13.60 -43.15
C GLY A 741 12.31 13.21 -44.51
N ASP A 742 12.93 13.76 -45.55
CA ASP A 742 12.55 13.63 -46.97
C ASP A 742 12.21 12.19 -47.35
N GLU A 743 11.06 12.01 -47.92
CA GLU A 743 10.73 11.26 -49.14
C GLU A 743 9.25 10.84 -49.10
N GLU A 744 8.39 11.56 -49.76
CA GLU A 744 7.48 11.18 -50.86
C GLU A 744 6.42 12.24 -51.09
N GLU A 745 6.35 12.63 -52.31
CA GLU A 745 5.46 13.38 -53.16
C GLU A 745 4.09 13.84 -52.59
N GLY A 746 3.91 15.16 -52.61
CA GLY A 746 2.90 15.81 -53.39
C GLY A 746 1.50 15.94 -52.85
N ILE A 747 1.24 16.93 -52.02
CA ILE A 747 0.08 17.81 -52.22
C ILE A 747 0.51 19.24 -51.86
N SER A 748 0.85 20.00 -52.89
CA SER A 748 1.06 21.44 -52.84
C SER A 748 -0.27 22.15 -52.61
N MET A 749 -0.48 22.75 -51.45
CA MET A 749 -1.40 23.87 -51.28
C MET A 749 -0.56 25.13 -51.15
N SER A 750 -0.57 25.89 -52.23
CA SER A 750 0.04 27.20 -52.30
C SER A 750 -0.71 28.21 -51.44
N GLY A 751 -0.01 28.82 -50.52
CA GLY A 751 -0.48 29.96 -49.75
C GLY A 751 0.63 30.49 -48.84
N ASP A 752 1.09 31.71 -49.10
CA ASP A 752 2.14 32.48 -48.42
C ASP A 752 1.88 32.73 -46.89
N SER A 753 1.85 31.69 -46.08
CA SER A 753 1.73 31.82 -44.59
C SER A 753 2.70 30.95 -43.78
N ALA A 754 3.70 30.36 -44.44
CA ALA A 754 4.61 29.37 -43.84
C ALA A 754 5.70 29.95 -42.92
N LYS A 755 5.61 31.20 -42.44
CA LYS A 755 6.69 31.82 -41.66
C LYS A 755 6.35 32.07 -40.18
N ASN A 756 5.19 31.63 -39.65
CA ASN A 756 4.83 31.87 -38.24
C ASN A 756 4.01 30.72 -37.60
N GLU A 757 4.26 29.49 -37.96
CA GLU A 757 3.64 28.35 -37.24
C GLU A 757 4.50 28.04 -35.99
N PRO A 758 3.92 28.02 -34.77
CA PRO A 758 4.67 27.69 -33.57
C PRO A 758 5.16 26.24 -33.64
N SER A 759 6.41 26.02 -33.26
CA SER A 759 6.96 24.69 -33.07
C SER A 759 6.28 24.01 -31.87
N ILE A 760 6.14 22.69 -31.90
CA ILE A 760 5.70 21.94 -30.70
C ILE A 760 6.58 22.19 -29.48
N ARG A 761 7.83 22.63 -29.68
CA ARG A 761 8.75 23.02 -28.62
C ARG A 761 8.35 24.31 -27.91
N ASP A 762 7.65 25.19 -28.60
CA ASP A 762 7.26 26.51 -28.06
C ASP A 762 6.02 26.39 -27.15
N ILE A 763 5.43 25.22 -27.06
CA ILE A 763 4.22 24.97 -26.25
C ILE A 763 4.62 24.36 -24.91
N SER A 764 4.44 25.17 -23.86
CA SER A 764 4.58 24.72 -22.47
C SER A 764 3.42 23.81 -22.04
N ASN A 765 3.70 22.89 -21.13
CA ASN A 765 2.67 22.06 -20.49
C ASN A 765 1.54 22.91 -19.89
N HIS A 766 1.89 24.09 -19.37
CA HIS A 766 0.93 25.02 -18.75
C HIS A 766 -0.06 25.67 -19.74
N GLU A 767 0.21 25.57 -21.04
CA GLU A 767 -0.67 26.12 -22.09
C GLU A 767 -1.72 25.12 -22.56
N VAL A 768 -1.50 23.82 -22.25
CA VAL A 768 -2.36 22.72 -22.71
C VAL A 768 -3.20 22.17 -21.57
N LYS A 769 -4.51 22.15 -21.76
CA LYS A 769 -5.48 21.60 -20.80
C LYS A 769 -5.64 20.09 -20.97
N LYS A 770 -5.71 19.64 -22.22
CA LYS A 770 -6.07 18.27 -22.59
C LYS A 770 -5.28 17.79 -23.80
N ILE A 771 -4.85 16.55 -23.77
CA ILE A 771 -4.21 15.86 -24.89
C ILE A 771 -5.10 14.70 -25.29
N GLU A 772 -5.37 14.56 -26.58
CA GLU A 772 -6.06 13.41 -27.16
C GLU A 772 -5.14 12.72 -28.17
N ILE A 773 -4.94 11.42 -27.99
CA ILE A 773 -4.23 10.59 -28.96
C ILE A 773 -5.26 9.90 -29.84
N VAL A 774 -5.19 10.13 -31.15
CA VAL A 774 -6.09 9.53 -32.16
C VAL A 774 -5.25 8.70 -33.12
N GLU A 775 -5.44 7.40 -33.10
CA GLU A 775 -4.75 6.50 -34.02
C GLU A 775 -5.48 6.44 -35.38
N MET A 776 -4.76 6.78 -36.42
CA MET A 776 -5.24 6.71 -37.83
C MET A 776 -4.51 5.57 -38.54
N MET A 777 -4.99 5.20 -39.76
CA MET A 777 -4.41 4.05 -40.46
C MET A 777 -2.90 4.17 -40.73
N ASN A 778 -2.38 5.36 -41.02
CA ASN A 778 -0.97 5.56 -41.41
C ASN A 778 -0.20 6.53 -40.51
N ALA A 779 -0.85 7.15 -39.53
CA ALA A 779 -0.21 8.11 -38.64
C ALA A 779 -0.97 8.15 -37.29
N VAL A 780 -0.33 8.74 -36.29
CA VAL A 780 -0.96 9.04 -34.99
C VAL A 780 -1.09 10.55 -34.87
N LEU A 781 -2.32 11.00 -34.63
CA LEU A 781 -2.63 12.40 -34.44
C LEU A 781 -2.72 12.70 -32.95
N ILE A 782 -1.92 13.63 -32.46
CA ILE A 782 -1.99 14.11 -31.08
C ILE A 782 -2.63 15.50 -31.11
N LYS A 783 -3.85 15.55 -30.59
CA LYS A 783 -4.63 16.79 -30.49
C LYS A 783 -4.36 17.43 -29.14
N LEU A 784 -3.86 18.67 -29.17
CA LEU A 784 -3.59 19.48 -28.00
C LEU A 784 -4.65 20.57 -27.89
N TYR A 785 -5.37 20.60 -26.76
CA TYR A 785 -6.38 21.60 -26.49
C TYR A 785 -5.83 22.62 -25.49
N GLY A 786 -5.63 23.85 -25.94
CA GLY A 786 -5.22 24.95 -25.10
C GLY A 786 -6.30 25.36 -24.09
N TYR A 787 -5.89 26.05 -23.04
CA TYR A 787 -6.84 26.67 -22.13
C TYR A 787 -7.61 27.79 -22.86
N PRO A 788 -8.92 27.99 -22.58
CA PRO A 788 -9.63 29.17 -23.08
C PRO A 788 -8.90 30.47 -22.68
N TYR A 789 -8.92 31.49 -23.52
CA TYR A 789 -8.20 32.74 -23.27
C TYR A 789 -8.60 33.41 -21.94
N ALA A 790 -9.80 33.15 -21.43
CA ALA A 790 -10.26 33.57 -20.10
C ALA A 790 -9.64 32.71 -18.98
N GLU A 791 -9.23 31.48 -19.27
CA GLU A 791 -8.54 30.54 -18.37
C GLU A 791 -7.01 30.50 -18.58
N GLN A 792 -6.51 31.05 -19.75
CA GLN A 792 -5.09 31.30 -19.86
C GLN A 792 -4.72 32.24 -18.73
N ARG A 793 -4.02 31.69 -17.80
CA ARG A 793 -3.53 32.33 -16.59
C ARG A 793 -2.97 33.74 -16.86
N LYS A 794 -3.80 34.72 -17.05
CA LYS A 794 -3.56 35.95 -16.33
C LYS A 794 -3.77 35.52 -14.88
N GLU A 795 -2.72 34.97 -14.25
CA GLU A 795 -2.68 34.86 -12.80
C GLU A 795 -3.19 36.20 -12.29
N ARG A 796 -4.50 36.18 -11.90
CA ARG A 796 -4.96 37.36 -11.18
C ARG A 796 -4.13 37.33 -9.94
N LYS A 797 -3.17 38.23 -9.89
CA LYS A 797 -2.19 38.35 -8.83
C LYS A 797 -2.85 38.10 -7.49
N GLY A 798 -2.41 37.07 -6.73
CA GLY A 798 -3.02 36.66 -5.47
C GLY A 798 -4.28 35.78 -5.56
N MET A 799 -4.58 35.18 -6.71
CA MET A 799 -5.64 34.22 -6.87
C MET A 799 -5.11 32.98 -7.61
N ARG A 800 -5.43 31.79 -7.12
CA ARG A 800 -5.18 30.51 -7.77
C ARG A 800 -6.50 29.79 -7.97
N MET A 801 -6.74 29.29 -9.17
CA MET A 801 -7.86 28.42 -9.51
C MET A 801 -7.30 27.06 -9.87
N THR A 802 -7.85 26.01 -9.30
CA THR A 802 -7.43 24.62 -9.52
C THR A 802 -8.56 23.68 -9.11
N THR A 803 -8.31 22.40 -9.13
CA THR A 803 -9.27 21.39 -8.65
C THR A 803 -8.76 20.73 -7.39
N LEU A 804 -9.67 20.25 -6.55
CA LEU A 804 -9.39 19.45 -5.37
C LEU A 804 -10.07 18.07 -5.54
N GLN A 805 -9.29 17.02 -5.39
CA GLN A 805 -9.85 15.67 -5.28
C GLN A 805 -10.24 15.41 -3.82
N GLY A 806 -11.53 15.28 -3.58
CA GLY A 806 -12.10 14.90 -2.30
C GLY A 806 -12.11 13.38 -2.09
N TYR A 807 -13.01 12.91 -1.22
CA TYR A 807 -13.23 11.49 -1.02
C TYR A 807 -13.75 10.83 -2.31
N SER A 808 -13.21 9.67 -2.63
CA SER A 808 -13.70 8.83 -3.72
C SER A 808 -15.07 8.27 -3.34
N VAL A 809 -16.02 8.33 -4.25
CA VAL A 809 -17.36 7.74 -4.08
C VAL A 809 -17.24 6.25 -4.40
N PRO A 810 -17.43 5.34 -3.42
CA PRO A 810 -17.35 3.91 -3.70
C PRO A 810 -18.52 3.49 -4.59
N GLN A 811 -18.25 2.59 -5.52
CA GLN A 811 -19.29 1.94 -6.31
C GLN A 811 -19.87 0.75 -5.55
N GLU A 812 -21.11 0.38 -5.88
CA GLU A 812 -21.74 -0.82 -5.37
C GLU A 812 -21.54 -1.98 -6.36
N PHE A 813 -21.24 -3.16 -5.83
CA PHE A 813 -21.17 -4.37 -6.64
C PHE A 813 -22.55 -4.71 -7.17
N TYR A 814 -22.69 -4.81 -8.48
CA TYR A 814 -23.97 -5.11 -9.11
C TYR A 814 -24.31 -6.61 -8.99
N HIS A 815 -25.43 -6.88 -8.35
CA HIS A 815 -25.99 -8.25 -8.22
C HIS A 815 -27.05 -8.47 -9.30
N ILE A 816 -26.77 -9.39 -10.22
CA ILE A 816 -27.77 -9.79 -11.24
C ILE A 816 -28.84 -10.60 -10.55
N ASP A 817 -30.11 -10.21 -10.74
CA ASP A 817 -31.27 -10.89 -10.16
C ASP A 817 -32.11 -11.53 -11.27
N TYR A 818 -31.86 -12.78 -11.55
CA TYR A 818 -32.63 -13.56 -12.51
C TYR A 818 -34.06 -13.92 -12.03
N GLY A 819 -34.36 -13.76 -10.74
CA GLY A 819 -35.70 -14.00 -10.18
C GLY A 819 -36.72 -12.92 -10.49
N ARG A 820 -36.27 -11.70 -10.85
CA ARG A 820 -37.16 -10.57 -11.18
C ARG A 820 -37.52 -10.43 -12.66
N GLY A 821 -37.40 -11.53 -13.43
CA GLY A 821 -37.79 -11.56 -14.84
C GLY A 821 -36.71 -11.15 -15.82
N ALA A 822 -35.47 -10.92 -15.38
CA ALA A 822 -34.33 -10.84 -16.27
C ALA A 822 -34.16 -12.19 -16.99
N LEU A 823 -34.03 -12.17 -18.31
CA LEU A 823 -33.69 -13.38 -19.05
C LEU A 823 -32.26 -13.79 -18.70
N PRO A 824 -31.99 -15.13 -18.54
CA PRO A 824 -30.65 -15.61 -18.32
C PRO A 824 -29.71 -15.17 -19.43
N ASP A 825 -28.70 -14.36 -19.08
CA ASP A 825 -27.67 -13.90 -20.03
C ASP A 825 -26.60 -14.98 -20.19
N ARG A 826 -26.55 -15.60 -21.36
CA ARG A 826 -25.53 -16.60 -21.69
C ARG A 826 -24.11 -16.02 -21.72
N ARG A 827 -23.96 -14.71 -21.71
CA ARG A 827 -22.66 -13.99 -21.64
C ARG A 827 -22.32 -13.57 -20.21
N ASP A 828 -23.05 -14.03 -19.19
CA ASP A 828 -22.68 -13.83 -17.80
C ASP A 828 -21.53 -14.78 -17.41
N PHE A 829 -20.31 -14.33 -17.64
CA PHE A 829 -19.06 -15.06 -17.35
C PHE A 829 -18.33 -14.54 -16.11
N ARG A 830 -19.00 -13.82 -15.22
CA ARG A 830 -18.35 -13.27 -14.03
C ARG A 830 -17.69 -14.33 -13.18
N ARG A 831 -16.48 -14.07 -12.70
CA ARG A 831 -15.68 -14.93 -11.80
C ARG A 831 -15.99 -14.65 -10.34
N THR A 832 -16.19 -13.38 -9.97
CA THR A 832 -16.72 -12.99 -8.65
C THR A 832 -18.25 -13.05 -8.71
N LEU A 833 -18.82 -14.07 -8.10
CA LEU A 833 -20.27 -14.31 -8.13
C LEU A 833 -21.01 -13.37 -7.18
N TYR A 834 -20.40 -13.07 -6.04
CA TYR A 834 -20.95 -12.17 -5.02
C TYR A 834 -19.86 -11.45 -4.26
N TRP A 835 -20.02 -10.15 -4.10
CA TRP A 835 -19.21 -9.33 -3.22
C TRP A 835 -20.10 -8.41 -2.39
N ASN A 836 -19.87 -8.39 -1.08
CA ASN A 836 -20.51 -7.42 -0.19
C ASN A 836 -19.51 -7.00 0.90
N PRO A 837 -19.14 -5.71 0.96
CA PRO A 837 -18.19 -5.22 1.97
C PRO A 837 -18.77 -5.22 3.40
N SER A 838 -20.09 -5.39 3.57
CA SER A 838 -20.72 -5.26 4.91
C SER A 838 -22.02 -6.06 5.01
N VAL A 839 -21.93 -7.39 5.04
CA VAL A 839 -23.07 -8.28 5.28
C VAL A 839 -23.56 -8.08 6.72
N PRO A 840 -24.82 -7.67 6.94
CA PRO A 840 -25.36 -7.47 8.28
C PRO A 840 -25.56 -8.80 9.02
N VAL A 841 -25.28 -8.82 10.32
CA VAL A 841 -25.43 -9.98 11.18
C VAL A 841 -26.49 -9.68 12.26
N GLY A 842 -27.44 -10.58 12.43
CA GLY A 842 -28.46 -10.49 13.46
C GLY A 842 -27.89 -10.62 14.89
N THR A 843 -28.70 -10.27 15.89
CA THR A 843 -28.30 -10.39 17.30
C THR A 843 -28.05 -11.82 17.76
N ASP A 844 -28.56 -12.79 17.03
CA ASP A 844 -28.34 -14.23 17.22
C ASP A 844 -27.04 -14.74 16.56
N GLY A 845 -26.29 -13.84 15.93
CA GLY A 845 -25.05 -14.15 15.22
C GLY A 845 -25.27 -14.82 13.86
N ARG A 846 -26.45 -14.68 13.25
CA ARG A 846 -26.75 -15.25 11.93
C ARG A 846 -26.84 -14.18 10.86
N ALA A 847 -26.42 -14.54 9.64
CA ALA A 847 -26.59 -13.76 8.43
C ALA A 847 -27.03 -14.65 7.27
N PHE A 848 -27.74 -14.08 6.32
CA PHE A 848 -28.20 -14.78 5.12
C PHE A 848 -27.92 -13.88 3.90
N VAL A 849 -27.46 -14.50 2.83
CA VAL A 849 -27.28 -13.86 1.54
C VAL A 849 -27.90 -14.71 0.44
N SER A 850 -28.47 -14.05 -0.57
CA SER A 850 -29.00 -14.69 -1.77
C SER A 850 -28.45 -13.98 -3.01
N PHE A 851 -28.02 -14.75 -3.98
CA PHE A 851 -27.53 -14.26 -5.29
C PHE A 851 -27.68 -15.38 -6.33
N TYR A 852 -27.43 -15.05 -7.59
CA TYR A 852 -27.55 -16.00 -8.68
C TYR A 852 -26.19 -16.42 -9.23
N ASN A 853 -26.07 -17.69 -9.61
CA ASN A 853 -24.92 -18.22 -10.32
C ASN A 853 -24.81 -17.61 -11.72
N SER A 854 -23.63 -17.71 -12.35
CA SER A 854 -23.41 -17.27 -13.72
C SER A 854 -23.90 -18.31 -14.74
N ASN A 855 -23.50 -18.18 -16.00
CA ASN A 855 -23.92 -19.04 -17.11
C ASN A 855 -23.38 -20.48 -17.06
N SER A 856 -22.50 -20.80 -16.12
CA SER A 856 -21.82 -22.09 -16.03
C SER A 856 -22.04 -22.74 -14.67
N PRO A 857 -21.93 -24.08 -14.55
CA PRO A 857 -21.95 -24.73 -13.27
C PRO A 857 -20.68 -24.44 -12.49
N HIS A 858 -20.79 -24.02 -11.21
CA HIS A 858 -19.65 -23.64 -10.38
C HIS A 858 -19.61 -24.33 -9.02
N ARG A 859 -18.39 -24.58 -8.56
CA ARG A 859 -18.05 -24.79 -7.16
C ARG A 859 -17.73 -23.44 -6.55
N LEU A 860 -18.05 -23.24 -5.28
CA LEU A 860 -17.83 -21.94 -4.63
C LEU A 860 -16.52 -21.91 -3.85
N SER A 861 -15.75 -20.86 -4.04
CA SER A 861 -14.70 -20.41 -3.15
C SER A 861 -15.22 -19.22 -2.35
N ILE A 862 -15.21 -19.32 -1.01
CA ILE A 862 -15.82 -18.33 -0.12
C ILE A 862 -14.74 -17.76 0.80
N SER A 863 -14.67 -16.44 0.91
CA SER A 863 -13.91 -15.77 1.96
C SER A 863 -14.80 -14.78 2.70
N ALA A 864 -14.73 -14.81 4.04
CA ALA A 864 -15.49 -13.91 4.90
C ALA A 864 -14.62 -13.41 6.05
N GLU A 865 -14.62 -12.11 6.30
CA GLU A 865 -13.76 -11.50 7.30
C GLU A 865 -14.48 -10.40 8.09
N THR A 866 -14.14 -10.28 9.37
CA THR A 866 -14.73 -9.29 10.28
C THR A 866 -13.72 -8.82 11.32
N LEU A 867 -14.05 -7.72 11.98
CA LEU A 867 -13.31 -7.20 13.13
C LEU A 867 -14.29 -6.70 14.19
N SER A 868 -14.13 -7.20 15.41
CA SER A 868 -14.96 -6.72 16.52
C SER A 868 -14.55 -5.31 17.00
N SER A 869 -15.43 -4.65 17.73
CA SER A 869 -15.15 -3.33 18.32
C SER A 869 -14.06 -3.36 19.40
N ASP A 870 -13.77 -4.51 19.98
CA ASP A 870 -12.69 -4.71 20.96
C ASP A 870 -11.37 -5.21 20.32
N GLY A 871 -11.33 -5.29 18.97
CA GLY A 871 -10.10 -5.57 18.19
C GLY A 871 -9.81 -7.06 18.02
N VAL A 872 -10.84 -7.90 18.04
CA VAL A 872 -10.70 -9.34 17.75
C VAL A 872 -11.00 -9.58 16.28
N PRO A 873 -10.00 -10.02 15.49
CA PRO A 873 -10.23 -10.37 14.09
C PRO A 873 -11.03 -11.66 13.95
N GLY A 874 -11.79 -11.75 12.88
CA GLY A 874 -12.59 -12.92 12.54
C GLY A 874 -12.52 -13.28 11.07
N MET A 875 -12.60 -14.56 10.79
CA MET A 875 -12.49 -15.11 9.45
C MET A 875 -13.36 -16.34 9.27
N LEU A 876 -13.59 -16.71 7.99
CA LEU A 876 -14.22 -17.99 7.67
C LEU A 876 -13.33 -19.11 8.21
N VAL A 877 -13.93 -20.01 8.96
CA VAL A 877 -13.31 -21.24 9.46
C VAL A 877 -13.91 -22.44 8.75
N PRO A 878 -13.10 -23.50 8.50
CA PRO A 878 -13.54 -24.73 7.83
C PRO A 878 -14.79 -25.38 8.44
#